data_649f454e74530d1696c8b148920ce6e4
#
_entry.id   649f454e74530d1696c8b148920ce6e4
#
_cell.length_a   1.000
_cell.length_b   1.000
_cell.length_c   1.000
_cell.angle_alpha   90.00
_cell.angle_beta   90.00
_cell.angle_gamma   90.00
#
_symmetry.space_group_name_H-M   'P 1'
#
loop_
_entity.id
_entity.type
_entity.pdbx_description
1 polymer ?
#
loop_
_entity_poly.entity_id
_entity_poly.type
_entity_poly.pdbx_seq_one_letter_code
_entity_poly.pdbx_strand_id
1 'polypeptide(L)'
;MRAIVTKVLMVALWLVPFCLFAQDPREGPGYFTDPRSTPYGTVCSNNYASALYLVENGSLQELLTAAGCGSYYTLSFDRQRIGLKVVDENGFQTPAVYNLSTRWVQALSAPGRQIGQVSFAADGRVAFTRGNDLVIVAGGVERSYSLGTYANLAPISPDGRRVAFNDREDQIWLLDLETSTKSLISDGALGYFNPVWSPDGMKLMYSSLSGLVKVYGLETNQTYNLGEGAHASWSENSQEVVFYRKEFQGPQLVNTDLFVSTFDGAEIQRLTSTPNVMEMDPSFVDGENRITFHTYDRRTIGEVSLVSKGVTGQRVTAGRETVLPGPEQVNIKPIFLKPSTQNITQLDIPYVHQAYDTPDWFNGDWACAPTQAIMLLAYYNVLPPWPTRCSTPTLHYNNWGNYVSTQYQFRQTQYIQTADDASGRAAWGGYGYMWNGSYSPHTRMADYFRNHGFTASQSESTPYSVAFSEVSAGHPFSMCVLLTSAGHLVLAHGIGAEPHTFVFNDPWGDKNRGYKNYYGKNASYDWPGYNNGFQNLTEVAWCIATRYEPAVANDTIVDDLQFGHGFSMTTNTPSSMSFWQDRNTGYQGHAWHAYTRCVGPADTCSATWSPVIPEDGKYEVSVYVPSFANAKDARYSVVNNDGLTLKSINQSEHGDSWVSLGVYSFSKGSGGSVHLGDVSTTAGQVLGFDAVRWSRTLNPALAVMMSQETPRMFALFQNYPNPFNPTTAISYQLSSVSVVTLGVYDMLGREVASLVHGVQAAGMQTVRWNAVDLPSGVYYYRLLARPVAGEQIPFIESRKMVLMK
;
A
#
# COMPACT_ATOMS: atom_id res chain seq x y z
N MET A 1 -39.98 30.12 61.05
CA MET A 1 -39.98 28.80 61.48
C MET A 1 -39.81 27.95 60.26
N ARG A 2 -39.18 27.01 60.09
CA ARG A 2 -38.50 26.20 59.09
C ARG A 2 -38.82 26.57 57.62
N ALA A 3 -37.84 27.24 56.98
CA ALA A 3 -37.76 27.42 55.57
C ALA A 3 -37.30 26.14 54.91
N ILE A 4 -38.08 25.64 53.99
CA ILE A 4 -37.70 24.51 53.11
C ILE A 4 -36.97 25.11 51.91
N VAL A 5 -35.65 24.89 51.85
CA VAL A 5 -34.82 25.23 50.67
C VAL A 5 -34.99 24.14 49.65
N THR A 6 -35.78 24.40 48.65
CA THR A 6 -35.90 23.55 47.45
C THR A 6 -34.64 23.76 46.61
N LYS A 7 -33.72 22.81 46.63
CA LYS A 7 -32.59 22.74 45.66
C LYS A 7 -33.20 22.38 44.31
N VAL A 8 -33.30 23.36 43.42
CA VAL A 8 -33.49 23.15 42.01
C VAL A 8 -32.18 22.54 41.47
N LEU A 9 -32.18 21.26 41.19
CA LEU A 9 -31.12 20.58 40.45
C LEU A 9 -31.26 21.08 39.00
N MET A 10 -30.47 22.06 38.61
CA MET A 10 -30.20 22.32 37.19
C MET A 10 -29.43 21.10 36.66
N VAL A 11 -30.15 20.20 36.03
CA VAL A 11 -29.56 19.27 35.09
C VAL A 11 -29.19 20.12 33.89
N ALA A 12 -27.91 20.54 33.84
CA ALA A 12 -27.33 21.00 32.62
C ALA A 12 -27.36 19.79 31.67
N LEU A 13 -28.39 19.74 30.83
CA LEU A 13 -28.28 19.00 29.57
C LEU A 13 -27.10 19.63 28.85
N TRP A 14 -25.96 19.00 28.95
CA TRP A 14 -24.97 19.08 27.95
C TRP A 14 -25.65 18.55 26.68
N LEU A 15 -26.18 19.44 25.88
CA LEU A 15 -26.31 19.28 24.48
C LEU A 15 -24.85 19.08 24.01
N VAL A 16 -24.40 17.85 24.07
CA VAL A 16 -23.33 17.39 23.19
C VAL A 16 -23.85 17.80 21.83
N PRO A 17 -23.23 18.72 21.10
CA PRO A 17 -23.59 18.87 19.73
C PRO A 17 -23.44 17.45 19.20
N PHE A 18 -24.53 16.86 18.76
CA PHE A 18 -24.47 15.83 17.75
C PHE A 18 -23.70 16.53 16.63
N CYS A 19 -22.37 16.40 16.65
CA CYS A 19 -21.62 16.49 15.44
C CYS A 19 -22.36 15.53 14.54
N LEU A 20 -23.12 16.04 13.62
CA LEU A 20 -23.47 15.34 12.41
C LEU A 20 -22.12 14.98 11.83
N PHE A 21 -21.61 13.81 12.22
CA PHE A 21 -20.43 13.25 11.64
C PHE A 21 -20.68 13.29 10.16
N ALA A 22 -19.78 13.87 9.41
CA ALA A 22 -19.78 13.71 7.97
C ALA A 22 -20.16 12.26 7.74
N GLN A 23 -21.25 12.02 7.06
CA GLN A 23 -21.72 10.66 6.80
C GLN A 23 -20.51 9.95 6.22
N ASP A 24 -20.22 8.77 6.75
CA ASP A 24 -19.10 7.98 6.28
C ASP A 24 -19.17 7.97 4.75
N PRO A 25 -18.14 8.52 4.06
CA PRO A 25 -18.12 8.60 2.60
C PRO A 25 -18.38 7.27 1.92
N ARG A 26 -18.24 6.19 2.66
CA ARG A 26 -18.44 4.83 2.22
C ARG A 26 -19.90 4.41 2.08
N GLU A 27 -20.87 5.19 2.58
CA GLU A 27 -22.28 4.79 2.66
C GLU A 27 -23.27 5.74 1.97
N GLY A 28 -22.80 6.80 1.36
CA GLY A 28 -23.72 7.80 0.79
C GLY A 28 -24.17 7.50 -0.64
N PRO A 29 -25.35 8.00 -1.06
CA PRO A 29 -25.66 8.15 -2.47
C PRO A 29 -24.57 8.98 -3.15
N GLY A 30 -24.41 8.84 -4.49
CA GLY A 30 -23.41 9.57 -5.24
C GLY A 30 -23.42 11.08 -5.01
N TYR A 31 -22.29 11.72 -5.21
CA TYR A 31 -22.09 13.16 -5.09
C TYR A 31 -21.33 13.69 -6.30
N PHE A 32 -21.30 15.00 -6.47
CA PHE A 32 -20.60 15.64 -7.58
C PHE A 32 -19.18 16.02 -7.17
N THR A 33 -18.25 15.92 -8.12
CA THR A 33 -16.82 16.17 -7.95
C THR A 33 -16.25 17.03 -9.08
N ASP A 34 -15.05 17.56 -8.91
CA ASP A 34 -14.26 18.28 -9.92
C ASP A 34 -15.05 19.35 -10.70
N PRO A 35 -15.66 20.36 -10.00
CA PRO A 35 -16.42 21.40 -10.67
C PRO A 35 -15.50 22.36 -11.44
N ARG A 36 -15.84 22.64 -12.71
CA ARG A 36 -15.09 23.52 -13.61
C ARG A 36 -16.01 24.50 -14.30
N SER A 37 -15.69 25.79 -14.23
CA SER A 37 -16.48 26.84 -14.85
C SER A 37 -16.35 26.81 -16.38
N THR A 38 -17.47 27.07 -17.08
CA THR A 38 -17.56 27.22 -18.54
C THR A 38 -18.48 28.40 -18.88
N PRO A 39 -18.50 28.91 -20.11
CA PRO A 39 -19.46 29.93 -20.55
C PRO A 39 -20.93 29.49 -20.44
N TYR A 40 -21.20 28.20 -20.30
CA TYR A 40 -22.54 27.61 -20.22
C TYR A 40 -22.97 27.28 -18.78
N GLY A 41 -22.09 27.45 -17.79
CA GLY A 41 -22.29 27.08 -16.41
C GLY A 41 -21.14 26.22 -15.88
N THR A 42 -21.33 25.57 -14.73
CA THR A 42 -20.30 24.71 -14.11
C THR A 42 -20.48 23.26 -14.56
N VAL A 43 -19.45 22.69 -15.21
CA VAL A 43 -19.37 21.27 -15.50
C VAL A 43 -18.83 20.55 -14.27
N CYS A 44 -19.39 19.42 -13.91
CA CYS A 44 -18.90 18.54 -12.86
C CYS A 44 -19.04 17.06 -13.22
N SER A 45 -18.25 16.23 -12.57
CA SER A 45 -18.35 14.76 -12.63
C SER A 45 -19.17 14.24 -11.45
N ASN A 46 -19.53 12.96 -11.47
CA ASN A 46 -19.95 12.24 -10.29
C ASN A 46 -18.76 11.52 -9.63
N ASN A 47 -18.91 11.12 -8.38
CA ASN A 47 -17.88 10.40 -7.60
C ASN A 47 -17.51 9.01 -8.15
N TYR A 48 -18.20 8.52 -9.17
CA TYR A 48 -17.87 7.29 -9.90
C TYR A 48 -17.14 7.57 -11.21
N ALA A 49 -16.91 8.83 -11.55
CA ALA A 49 -16.33 9.27 -12.82
C ALA A 49 -17.04 8.70 -14.08
N SER A 50 -18.32 8.38 -13.93
CA SER A 50 -19.13 7.70 -14.94
C SER A 50 -20.15 8.58 -15.62
N ALA A 51 -20.24 9.86 -15.22
CA ALA A 51 -21.11 10.83 -15.87
C ALA A 51 -20.59 12.26 -15.69
N LEU A 52 -20.86 13.11 -16.68
CA LEU A 52 -20.63 14.55 -16.65
C LEU A 52 -21.98 15.29 -16.63
N TYR A 53 -22.03 16.35 -15.87
CA TYR A 53 -23.21 17.20 -15.69
C TYR A 53 -22.85 18.66 -15.92
N LEU A 54 -23.85 19.44 -16.32
CA LEU A 54 -23.79 20.90 -16.36
C LEU A 54 -24.75 21.47 -15.31
N VAL A 55 -24.25 22.38 -14.50
CA VAL A 55 -25.04 23.17 -13.58
C VAL A 55 -25.18 24.58 -14.17
N GLU A 56 -26.40 24.95 -14.51
CA GLU A 56 -26.75 26.25 -15.05
C GLU A 56 -27.93 26.85 -14.28
N ASN A 57 -27.76 28.03 -13.69
CA ASN A 57 -28.82 28.73 -12.92
C ASN A 57 -29.52 27.86 -11.86
N GLY A 58 -28.75 26.97 -11.17
CA GLY A 58 -29.31 26.04 -10.18
C GLY A 58 -30.02 24.81 -10.78
N SER A 59 -30.04 24.68 -12.10
CA SER A 59 -30.53 23.51 -12.81
C SER A 59 -29.40 22.54 -13.14
N LEU A 60 -29.61 21.27 -12.97
CA LEU A 60 -28.66 20.21 -13.31
C LEU A 60 -29.09 19.52 -14.61
N GLN A 61 -28.17 19.42 -15.56
CA GLN A 61 -28.36 18.69 -16.82
C GLN A 61 -27.27 17.63 -16.99
N GLU A 62 -27.64 16.39 -17.23
CA GLU A 62 -26.70 15.35 -17.65
C GLU A 62 -26.20 15.62 -19.05
N LEU A 63 -24.88 15.61 -19.25
CA LEU A 63 -24.22 15.83 -20.53
C LEU A 63 -23.86 14.50 -21.20
N LEU A 64 -23.26 13.60 -20.45
CA LEU A 64 -22.75 12.33 -20.93
C LEU A 64 -22.67 11.32 -19.80
N THR A 65 -23.08 10.08 -20.07
CA THR A 65 -22.92 8.96 -19.16
C THR A 65 -22.15 7.83 -19.83
N ALA A 66 -20.93 7.58 -19.39
CA ALA A 66 -20.04 6.50 -19.84
C ALA A 66 -18.94 6.27 -18.81
N ALA A 67 -18.47 5.03 -18.63
CA ALA A 67 -17.39 4.74 -17.71
C ALA A 67 -16.14 5.56 -18.07
N GLY A 68 -15.50 6.12 -17.07
CA GLY A 68 -14.27 6.92 -17.18
C GLY A 68 -14.43 8.33 -17.76
N CYS A 69 -15.63 8.74 -18.23
CA CYS A 69 -15.80 10.05 -18.88
C CYS A 69 -15.56 11.24 -17.95
N GLY A 70 -15.77 11.05 -16.66
CA GLY A 70 -15.57 12.07 -15.63
C GLY A 70 -14.18 12.07 -14.99
N SER A 71 -13.33 11.08 -15.25
CA SER A 71 -11.97 11.03 -14.74
C SER A 71 -11.03 11.90 -15.56
N TYR A 72 -10.31 12.82 -14.91
CA TYR A 72 -9.30 13.69 -15.56
C TYR A 72 -9.79 14.39 -16.83
N TYR A 73 -11.07 14.73 -16.93
CA TYR A 73 -11.56 15.49 -18.06
C TYR A 73 -10.92 16.87 -18.14
N THR A 74 -10.74 17.40 -19.32
CA THR A 74 -10.09 18.68 -19.57
C THR A 74 -11.04 19.65 -20.28
N LEU A 75 -10.81 20.95 -20.11
CA LEU A 75 -11.49 21.97 -20.90
C LEU A 75 -10.55 22.53 -21.98
N SER A 76 -11.09 22.86 -23.16
CA SER A 76 -10.38 23.68 -24.16
C SER A 76 -10.15 25.09 -23.62
N PHE A 77 -9.20 25.84 -24.18
CA PHE A 77 -8.86 27.19 -23.71
C PHE A 77 -10.04 28.15 -23.80
N ASP A 78 -10.92 27.99 -24.78
CA ASP A 78 -12.18 28.72 -24.92
C ASP A 78 -13.30 28.19 -24.02
N ARG A 79 -13.00 27.11 -23.24
CA ARG A 79 -13.93 26.39 -22.36
C ARG A 79 -15.26 25.95 -23.00
N GLN A 80 -15.29 25.83 -24.32
CA GLN A 80 -16.46 25.37 -25.06
C GLN A 80 -16.47 23.86 -25.34
N ARG A 81 -15.34 23.21 -25.12
CA ARG A 81 -15.19 21.77 -25.40
C ARG A 81 -14.59 21.05 -24.19
N ILE A 82 -15.05 19.82 -23.98
CA ILE A 82 -14.54 18.93 -22.95
C ILE A 82 -13.75 17.82 -23.63
N GLY A 83 -12.48 17.67 -23.28
CA GLY A 83 -11.66 16.53 -23.63
C GLY A 83 -11.87 15.42 -22.61
N LEU A 84 -12.19 14.24 -23.05
CA LEU A 84 -12.51 13.11 -22.19
C LEU A 84 -12.11 11.78 -22.83
N LYS A 85 -12.19 10.74 -22.04
CA LYS A 85 -12.01 9.36 -22.48
C LYS A 85 -13.19 8.54 -21.98
N VAL A 86 -13.75 7.69 -22.83
CA VAL A 86 -14.78 6.73 -22.46
C VAL A 86 -14.22 5.31 -22.54
N VAL A 87 -14.68 4.44 -21.65
CA VAL A 87 -14.27 3.03 -21.61
C VAL A 87 -15.51 2.17 -21.78
N ASP A 88 -15.47 1.23 -22.72
CA ASP A 88 -16.56 0.30 -22.96
C ASP A 88 -16.53 -0.90 -21.99
N GLU A 89 -17.55 -1.73 -22.03
CA GLU A 89 -17.69 -2.92 -21.16
C GLU A 89 -16.57 -3.96 -21.32
N ASN A 90 -15.82 -3.91 -22.43
CA ASN A 90 -14.69 -4.78 -22.71
C ASN A 90 -13.34 -4.14 -22.37
N GLY A 91 -13.34 -2.93 -21.79
CA GLY A 91 -12.15 -2.16 -21.43
C GLY A 91 -11.47 -1.46 -22.62
N PHE A 92 -12.12 -1.36 -23.80
CA PHE A 92 -11.62 -0.54 -24.88
C PHE A 92 -11.90 0.93 -24.61
N GLN A 93 -10.91 1.74 -24.86
CA GLN A 93 -10.86 3.16 -24.52
C GLN A 93 -10.96 4.00 -25.79
N THR A 94 -11.77 5.05 -25.75
CA THR A 94 -11.96 5.98 -26.86
C THR A 94 -11.71 7.41 -26.41
N PRO A 95 -10.70 8.11 -26.95
CA PRO A 95 -10.49 9.53 -26.67
C PRO A 95 -11.53 10.32 -27.46
N ALA A 96 -12.17 11.29 -26.81
CA ALA A 96 -13.26 12.04 -27.41
C ALA A 96 -13.28 13.50 -26.98
N VAL A 97 -13.93 14.32 -27.78
CA VAL A 97 -14.22 15.72 -27.48
C VAL A 97 -15.74 15.91 -27.45
N TYR A 98 -16.25 16.41 -26.35
CA TYR A 98 -17.63 16.84 -26.22
C TYR A 98 -17.72 18.36 -26.45
N ASN A 99 -18.58 18.79 -27.37
CA ASN A 99 -18.82 20.20 -27.61
C ASN A 99 -20.05 20.68 -26.83
N LEU A 100 -19.86 21.66 -25.95
CA LEU A 100 -20.90 22.15 -25.04
C LEU A 100 -22.03 22.89 -25.76
N SER A 101 -21.75 23.58 -26.88
CA SER A 101 -22.76 24.33 -27.63
C SER A 101 -23.65 23.43 -28.50
N THR A 102 -23.04 22.42 -29.13
CA THR A 102 -23.77 21.52 -30.03
C THR A 102 -24.29 20.25 -29.37
N ARG A 103 -23.83 20.00 -28.14
CA ARG A 103 -24.13 18.77 -27.38
C ARG A 103 -23.71 17.48 -28.11
N TRP A 104 -22.66 17.58 -28.93
CA TRP A 104 -22.15 16.46 -29.72
C TRP A 104 -20.84 15.93 -29.23
N VAL A 105 -20.68 14.60 -29.19
CA VAL A 105 -19.44 13.88 -28.90
C VAL A 105 -18.75 13.47 -30.18
N GLN A 106 -17.49 13.86 -30.35
CA GLN A 106 -16.64 13.45 -31.46
C GLN A 106 -15.54 12.52 -30.93
N ALA A 107 -15.53 11.26 -31.39
CA ALA A 107 -14.39 10.38 -31.19
C ALA A 107 -13.20 10.87 -32.01
N LEU A 108 -12.00 10.86 -31.38
CA LEU A 108 -10.74 11.27 -32.02
C LEU A 108 -10.00 10.10 -32.67
N SER A 109 -10.24 8.88 -32.21
CA SER A 109 -9.72 7.65 -32.83
C SER A 109 -10.69 6.50 -32.67
N ALA A 110 -10.42 5.38 -33.35
CA ALA A 110 -11.06 4.10 -33.05
C ALA A 110 -10.77 3.66 -31.60
N PRO A 111 -11.66 2.88 -30.96
CA PRO A 111 -11.43 2.28 -29.67
C PRO A 111 -10.14 1.46 -29.65
N GLY A 112 -9.37 1.59 -28.58
CA GLY A 112 -8.10 0.88 -28.38
C GLY A 112 -7.83 0.60 -26.92
N ARG A 113 -6.75 -0.10 -26.64
CA ARG A 113 -6.21 -0.20 -25.28
C ARG A 113 -5.08 0.78 -25.11
N GLN A 114 -4.80 1.21 -23.86
CA GLN A 114 -3.75 2.18 -23.57
C GLN A 114 -3.94 3.49 -24.33
N ILE A 115 -5.14 4.05 -24.27
CA ILE A 115 -5.45 5.39 -24.77
C ILE A 115 -5.39 6.37 -23.60
N GLY A 116 -4.64 7.46 -23.75
CA GLY A 116 -4.54 8.52 -22.75
C GLY A 116 -5.67 9.53 -22.81
N GLN A 117 -5.68 10.42 -21.82
CA GLN A 117 -6.63 11.52 -21.73
C GLN A 117 -6.38 12.58 -22.81
N VAL A 118 -7.46 13.22 -23.22
CA VAL A 118 -7.43 14.31 -24.21
C VAL A 118 -7.00 15.61 -23.54
N SER A 119 -6.15 16.37 -24.22
CA SER A 119 -5.73 17.72 -23.81
C SER A 119 -5.74 18.66 -25.01
N PHE A 120 -5.74 19.99 -24.75
CA PHE A 120 -5.83 21.02 -25.77
C PHE A 120 -4.67 22.00 -25.70
N ALA A 121 -4.18 22.44 -26.86
CA ALA A 121 -3.38 23.66 -26.98
C ALA A 121 -4.28 24.87 -27.26
N ALA A 122 -3.79 26.09 -27.05
CA ALA A 122 -4.56 27.32 -27.25
C ALA A 122 -4.96 27.56 -28.72
N ASP A 123 -4.18 27.03 -29.67
CA ASP A 123 -4.45 27.09 -31.11
C ASP A 123 -5.49 26.06 -31.60
N GLY A 124 -6.04 25.27 -30.66
CA GLY A 124 -7.10 24.31 -30.94
C GLY A 124 -6.59 22.90 -31.31
N ARG A 125 -5.27 22.65 -31.35
CA ARG A 125 -4.71 21.31 -31.45
C ARG A 125 -5.15 20.46 -30.28
N VAL A 126 -5.35 19.19 -30.54
CA VAL A 126 -5.76 18.20 -29.55
C VAL A 126 -4.68 17.14 -29.42
N ALA A 127 -4.34 16.76 -28.21
CA ALA A 127 -3.34 15.74 -27.93
C ALA A 127 -3.91 14.64 -27.03
N PHE A 128 -3.50 13.39 -27.28
CA PHE A 128 -3.77 12.21 -26.44
C PHE A 128 -2.69 11.16 -26.70
N THR A 129 -2.58 10.14 -25.89
CA THR A 129 -1.63 9.04 -26.16
C THR A 129 -2.33 7.81 -26.72
N ARG A 130 -1.59 7.03 -27.51
CA ARG A 130 -1.98 5.73 -28.05
C ARG A 130 -0.81 4.76 -27.87
N GLY A 131 -0.91 3.82 -26.96
CA GLY A 131 0.23 3.03 -26.51
C GLY A 131 1.35 3.93 -25.96
N ASN A 132 2.56 3.75 -26.44
CA ASN A 132 3.72 4.54 -26.02
C ASN A 132 3.92 5.84 -26.84
N ASP A 133 2.98 6.19 -27.67
CA ASP A 133 3.09 7.36 -28.57
C ASP A 133 2.08 8.44 -28.19
N LEU A 134 2.53 9.67 -28.18
CA LEU A 134 1.71 10.86 -28.20
C LEU A 134 1.16 11.09 -29.60
N VAL A 135 -0.13 11.33 -29.73
CA VAL A 135 -0.80 11.70 -30.96
C VAL A 135 -1.31 13.14 -30.85
N ILE A 136 -0.95 13.97 -31.80
CA ILE A 136 -1.43 15.35 -31.91
C ILE A 136 -2.27 15.47 -33.19
N VAL A 137 -3.50 15.95 -33.02
CA VAL A 137 -4.45 16.19 -34.11
C VAL A 137 -4.59 17.67 -34.34
N ALA A 138 -4.34 18.10 -35.61
CA ALA A 138 -4.48 19.47 -36.07
C ALA A 138 -5.18 19.49 -37.45
N GLY A 139 -6.34 20.12 -37.53
CA GLY A 139 -7.07 20.20 -38.82
C GLY A 139 -7.40 18.85 -39.48
N GLY A 140 -7.58 17.80 -38.68
CA GLY A 140 -7.82 16.44 -39.13
C GLY A 140 -6.56 15.63 -39.48
N VAL A 141 -5.38 16.19 -39.32
CA VAL A 141 -4.08 15.51 -39.56
C VAL A 141 -3.48 15.05 -38.24
N GLU A 142 -3.12 13.78 -38.17
CA GLU A 142 -2.41 13.20 -37.02
C GLU A 142 -0.88 13.29 -37.20
N ARG A 143 -0.19 13.65 -36.10
CA ARG A 143 1.27 13.50 -35.94
C ARG A 143 1.56 12.74 -34.67
N SER A 144 2.51 11.83 -34.72
CA SER A 144 2.89 11.00 -33.56
C SER A 144 4.32 11.26 -33.13
N TYR A 145 4.53 11.20 -31.82
CA TYR A 145 5.83 11.36 -31.14
C TYR A 145 6.00 10.24 -30.13
N SER A 146 7.11 9.55 -30.12
CA SER A 146 7.33 8.46 -29.18
C SER A 146 7.63 8.98 -27.78
N LEU A 147 6.84 8.60 -26.78
CA LEU A 147 7.12 8.82 -25.37
C LEU A 147 8.06 7.74 -24.82
N GLY A 148 8.10 6.54 -25.45
CA GLY A 148 8.86 5.39 -24.95
C GLY A 148 8.19 4.67 -23.77
N THR A 149 7.07 5.19 -23.28
CA THR A 149 6.26 4.63 -22.22
C THR A 149 4.81 5.02 -22.43
N TYR A 150 3.88 4.23 -21.91
CA TYR A 150 2.48 4.64 -21.85
C TYR A 150 2.28 5.67 -20.72
N ALA A 151 1.67 6.79 -21.06
CA ALA A 151 1.24 7.82 -20.12
C ALA A 151 -0.25 8.11 -20.32
N ASN A 152 -1.08 7.95 -19.31
CA ASN A 152 -2.49 8.30 -19.41
C ASN A 152 -2.70 9.82 -19.47
N LEU A 153 -1.93 10.57 -18.71
CA LEU A 153 -1.93 12.03 -18.71
C LEU A 153 -0.70 12.53 -19.47
N ALA A 154 -0.95 13.20 -20.60
CA ALA A 154 0.10 13.79 -21.42
C ALA A 154 -0.36 15.16 -21.96
N PRO A 155 -0.61 16.16 -21.04
CA PRO A 155 -1.10 17.46 -21.46
C PRO A 155 -0.11 18.22 -22.34
N ILE A 156 -0.62 18.73 -23.47
CA ILE A 156 0.10 19.65 -24.34
C ILE A 156 0.12 21.05 -23.75
N SER A 157 1.25 21.74 -23.86
CA SER A 157 1.38 23.14 -23.40
C SER A 157 0.46 24.09 -24.20
N PRO A 158 0.06 25.25 -23.62
CA PRO A 158 -0.77 26.22 -24.28
C PRO A 158 -0.24 26.67 -25.64
N ASP A 159 1.06 26.89 -25.77
CA ASP A 159 1.73 27.26 -27.01
C ASP A 159 1.88 26.08 -28.01
N GLY A 160 1.53 24.87 -27.57
CA GLY A 160 1.57 23.65 -28.38
C GLY A 160 2.98 23.17 -28.72
N ARG A 161 4.00 23.59 -27.99
CA ARG A 161 5.41 23.24 -28.23
C ARG A 161 5.94 22.11 -27.37
N ARG A 162 5.32 21.86 -26.22
CA ARG A 162 5.78 20.88 -25.25
C ARG A 162 4.65 20.00 -24.78
N VAL A 163 4.99 18.82 -24.30
CA VAL A 163 4.06 17.92 -23.61
C VAL A 163 4.69 17.46 -22.30
N ALA A 164 3.94 17.56 -21.23
CA ALA A 164 4.33 16.99 -19.94
C ALA A 164 3.66 15.62 -19.79
N PHE A 165 4.37 14.64 -19.25
CA PHE A 165 3.82 13.30 -19.02
C PHE A 165 4.49 12.62 -17.84
N ASN A 166 3.80 11.68 -17.19
CA ASN A 166 4.42 10.79 -16.22
C ASN A 166 4.78 9.45 -16.87
N ASP A 167 5.91 8.90 -16.48
CA ASP A 167 6.35 7.58 -16.92
C ASP A 167 5.84 6.48 -15.96
N ARG A 168 6.20 5.22 -16.24
CA ARG A 168 5.84 4.07 -15.39
C ARG A 168 6.47 4.07 -14.00
N GLU A 169 7.48 4.90 -13.77
CA GLU A 169 8.13 5.11 -12.47
C GLU A 169 7.52 6.31 -11.73
N ASP A 170 6.37 6.80 -12.22
CA ASP A 170 5.68 7.99 -11.70
C ASP A 170 6.60 9.22 -11.65
N GLN A 171 7.45 9.41 -12.66
CA GLN A 171 8.28 10.60 -12.82
C GLN A 171 7.72 11.51 -13.90
N ILE A 172 7.84 12.83 -13.69
CA ILE A 172 7.35 13.84 -14.63
C ILE A 172 8.45 14.21 -15.62
N TRP A 173 8.11 14.08 -16.90
CA TRP A 173 8.96 14.39 -18.04
C TRP A 173 8.35 15.50 -18.89
N LEU A 174 9.23 16.25 -19.57
CA LEU A 174 8.86 17.15 -20.66
C LEU A 174 9.39 16.61 -21.97
N LEU A 175 8.54 16.56 -22.99
CA LEU A 175 8.90 16.37 -24.40
C LEU A 175 8.80 17.71 -25.11
N ASP A 176 9.87 18.16 -25.73
CA ASP A 176 9.87 19.27 -26.70
C ASP A 176 9.52 18.72 -28.08
N LEU A 177 8.44 19.23 -28.68
CA LEU A 177 7.90 18.72 -29.94
C LEU A 177 8.66 19.17 -31.19
N GLU A 178 9.47 20.22 -31.10
CA GLU A 178 10.31 20.69 -32.19
C GLU A 178 11.58 19.88 -32.29
N THR A 179 12.25 19.65 -31.15
CA THR A 179 13.52 18.93 -31.08
C THR A 179 13.37 17.45 -30.82
N SER A 180 12.19 17.00 -30.40
CA SER A 180 11.91 15.64 -29.92
C SER A 180 12.79 15.21 -28.72
N THR A 181 13.32 16.18 -27.97
CA THR A 181 14.12 15.92 -26.78
C THR A 181 13.25 15.78 -25.54
N LYS A 182 13.67 14.90 -24.62
CA LYS A 182 12.97 14.67 -23.34
C LYS A 182 13.87 15.10 -22.19
N SER A 183 13.29 15.76 -21.21
CA SER A 183 13.94 16.14 -19.96
C SER A 183 13.14 15.71 -18.75
N LEU A 184 13.81 15.15 -17.74
CA LEU A 184 13.23 14.80 -16.46
C LEU A 184 13.05 16.08 -15.63
N ILE A 185 11.84 16.28 -15.09
CA ILE A 185 11.46 17.47 -14.30
C ILE A 185 11.42 17.15 -12.82
N SER A 186 10.87 15.99 -12.45
CA SER A 186 10.79 15.57 -11.06
C SER A 186 12.15 15.16 -10.49
N ASP A 187 12.28 15.19 -9.17
CA ASP A 187 13.53 14.93 -8.46
C ASP A 187 13.87 13.44 -8.26
N GLY A 188 12.97 12.55 -8.70
CA GLY A 188 13.14 11.10 -8.55
C GLY A 188 13.01 10.56 -7.13
N ALA A 189 12.67 11.42 -6.16
CA ALA A 189 12.60 11.03 -4.74
C ALA A 189 11.27 10.38 -4.37
N LEU A 190 10.18 10.81 -5.02
CA LEU A 190 8.80 10.37 -4.78
C LEU A 190 8.16 9.96 -6.11
N GLY A 191 6.99 9.32 -6.03
CA GLY A 191 6.12 9.17 -7.19
C GLY A 191 5.30 10.44 -7.41
N TYR A 192 5.16 10.86 -8.68
CA TYR A 192 4.46 12.07 -9.09
C TYR A 192 3.47 11.78 -10.21
N PHE A 193 2.38 12.54 -10.26
CA PHE A 193 1.34 12.41 -11.27
C PHE A 193 0.63 13.74 -11.52
N ASN A 194 -0.34 13.75 -12.43
CA ASN A 194 -1.23 14.85 -12.76
C ASN A 194 -0.49 16.15 -13.13
N PRO A 195 0.35 16.14 -14.17
CA PRO A 195 0.97 17.37 -14.67
C PRO A 195 -0.10 18.31 -15.27
N VAL A 196 -0.10 19.58 -14.84
CA VAL A 196 -1.05 20.61 -15.29
C VAL A 196 -0.29 21.88 -15.66
N TRP A 197 -0.41 22.32 -16.91
CA TRP A 197 0.20 23.54 -17.38
C TRP A 197 -0.47 24.79 -16.78
N SER A 198 0.32 25.79 -16.45
CA SER A 198 -0.20 27.14 -16.22
C SER A 198 -0.80 27.70 -17.54
N PRO A 199 -1.81 28.57 -17.48
CA PRO A 199 -2.41 29.18 -18.69
C PRO A 199 -1.43 29.93 -19.60
N ASP A 200 -0.36 30.53 -19.03
CA ASP A 200 0.73 31.15 -19.80
C ASP A 200 1.74 30.15 -20.40
N GLY A 201 1.66 28.85 -20.06
CA GLY A 201 2.56 27.80 -20.52
C GLY A 201 3.98 27.88 -19.98
N MET A 202 4.24 28.73 -18.99
CA MET A 202 5.59 28.96 -18.46
C MET A 202 5.87 28.15 -17.19
N LYS A 203 4.85 27.49 -16.64
CA LYS A 203 4.96 26.70 -15.42
C LYS A 203 4.20 25.39 -15.55
N LEU A 204 4.68 24.36 -14.84
CA LEU A 204 4.03 23.06 -14.75
C LEU A 204 3.79 22.69 -13.29
N MET A 205 2.54 22.52 -12.92
CA MET A 205 2.14 22.00 -11.61
C MET A 205 1.98 20.49 -11.69
N TYR A 206 2.32 19.78 -10.62
CA TYR A 206 2.11 18.34 -10.48
C TYR A 206 2.01 17.96 -9.00
N SER A 207 1.45 16.79 -8.71
CA SER A 207 1.27 16.30 -7.35
C SER A 207 2.13 15.09 -7.07
N SER A 208 2.60 14.92 -5.82
CA SER A 208 3.13 13.63 -5.38
C SER A 208 1.99 12.67 -5.08
N LEU A 209 2.29 11.37 -5.07
CA LEU A 209 1.32 10.33 -4.68
C LEU A 209 0.80 10.50 -3.25
N SER A 210 1.55 11.15 -2.37
CA SER A 210 1.17 11.47 -0.99
C SER A 210 0.51 12.84 -0.81
N GLY A 211 0.16 13.56 -1.90
CA GLY A 211 -0.59 14.81 -1.82
C GLY A 211 0.24 16.07 -1.64
N LEU A 212 1.53 16.09 -2.02
CA LEU A 212 2.32 17.33 -2.09
C LEU A 212 2.10 18.01 -3.45
N VAL A 213 1.82 19.31 -3.46
CA VAL A 213 1.70 20.13 -4.67
C VAL A 213 3.04 20.78 -4.99
N LYS A 214 3.52 20.59 -6.20
CA LYS A 214 4.77 21.17 -6.71
C LYS A 214 4.53 21.96 -7.99
N VAL A 215 5.33 23.01 -8.19
CA VAL A 215 5.33 23.85 -9.39
C VAL A 215 6.74 23.95 -9.93
N TYR A 216 6.92 23.58 -11.20
CA TYR A 216 8.16 23.76 -11.92
C TYR A 216 8.10 24.98 -12.84
N GLY A 217 9.04 25.90 -12.69
CA GLY A 217 9.18 27.06 -13.57
C GLY A 217 10.13 26.79 -14.73
N LEU A 218 9.65 26.90 -15.96
CA LEU A 218 10.44 26.59 -17.15
C LEU A 218 11.61 27.57 -17.37
N GLU A 219 11.43 28.85 -17.08
CA GLU A 219 12.48 29.86 -17.22
C GLU A 219 13.52 29.79 -16.11
N THR A 220 13.07 29.50 -14.90
CA THR A 220 13.95 29.43 -13.72
C THR A 220 14.63 28.09 -13.57
N ASN A 221 14.09 27.07 -14.20
CA ASN A 221 14.49 25.67 -14.03
C ASN A 221 14.49 25.24 -12.55
N GLN A 222 13.52 25.76 -11.78
CA GLN A 222 13.38 25.51 -10.35
C GLN A 222 12.02 24.87 -10.05
N THR A 223 12.00 24.00 -9.04
CA THR A 223 10.79 23.42 -8.49
C THR A 223 10.45 24.06 -7.16
N TYR A 224 9.26 24.60 -7.04
CA TYR A 224 8.69 25.19 -5.85
C TYR A 224 7.75 24.17 -5.17
N ASN A 225 7.82 24.08 -3.84
CA ASN A 225 6.98 23.17 -3.07
C ASN A 225 5.92 23.97 -2.32
N LEU A 226 4.64 23.80 -2.69
CA LEU A 226 3.51 24.49 -2.05
C LEU A 226 3.04 23.73 -0.77
N GLY A 227 3.65 22.60 -0.44
CA GLY A 227 3.30 21.77 0.70
C GLY A 227 2.12 20.82 0.41
N GLU A 228 1.50 20.33 1.49
CA GLU A 228 0.33 19.46 1.38
C GLU A 228 -0.83 20.20 0.73
N GLY A 229 -1.50 19.53 -0.19
CA GLY A 229 -2.66 20.02 -0.90
C GLY A 229 -3.16 19.00 -1.92
N ALA A 230 -4.44 19.01 -2.19
CA ALA A 230 -5.05 18.11 -3.16
C ALA A 230 -5.87 18.88 -4.20
N HIS A 231 -6.02 18.31 -5.39
CA HIS A 231 -6.80 18.83 -6.53
C HIS A 231 -6.51 20.29 -6.83
N ALA A 232 -5.24 20.60 -7.05
CA ALA A 232 -4.79 21.96 -7.30
C ALA A 232 -5.18 22.46 -8.70
N SER A 233 -5.52 23.75 -8.81
CA SER A 233 -5.94 24.43 -10.05
C SER A 233 -5.28 25.80 -10.18
N TRP A 234 -4.94 26.17 -11.42
CA TRP A 234 -4.32 27.45 -11.75
C TRP A 234 -5.32 28.61 -11.82
N SER A 235 -4.90 29.79 -11.38
CA SER A 235 -5.53 31.06 -11.75
C SER A 235 -5.27 31.38 -13.23
N GLU A 236 -6.18 32.15 -13.84
CA GLU A 236 -6.07 32.55 -15.24
C GLU A 236 -4.79 33.35 -15.54
N ASN A 237 -4.36 34.20 -14.62
CA ASN A 237 -3.12 34.95 -14.74
C ASN A 237 -1.84 34.15 -14.46
N SER A 238 -1.96 32.86 -14.16
CA SER A 238 -0.82 31.95 -13.91
C SER A 238 0.06 32.31 -12.69
N GLN A 239 -0.44 33.14 -11.78
CA GLN A 239 0.32 33.59 -10.61
C GLN A 239 -0.07 32.88 -9.34
N GLU A 240 -1.24 32.24 -9.31
CA GLU A 240 -1.78 31.63 -8.11
C GLU A 240 -2.27 30.20 -8.39
N VAL A 241 -2.25 29.40 -7.34
CA VAL A 241 -2.74 28.03 -7.33
C VAL A 241 -3.72 27.89 -6.17
N VAL A 242 -4.90 27.36 -6.42
CA VAL A 242 -5.87 27.00 -5.39
C VAL A 242 -5.85 25.50 -5.19
N PHE A 243 -5.97 25.05 -3.94
CA PHE A 243 -6.03 23.63 -3.56
C PHE A 243 -6.77 23.50 -2.22
N TYR A 244 -7.15 22.29 -1.82
CA TYR A 244 -7.66 22.07 -0.47
C TYR A 244 -6.65 21.33 0.40
N ARG A 245 -6.74 21.53 1.72
CA ARG A 245 -5.98 20.76 2.72
C ARG A 245 -6.91 19.97 3.60
N LYS A 246 -6.45 18.81 3.99
CA LYS A 246 -7.13 17.88 4.87
C LYS A 246 -6.74 18.15 6.32
N GLU A 247 -7.69 18.20 7.22
CA GLU A 247 -7.46 18.29 8.66
C GLU A 247 -7.92 16.99 9.33
N PHE A 248 -7.00 16.37 10.03
CA PHE A 248 -7.26 15.08 10.69
C PHE A 248 -7.28 15.23 12.20
N GLN A 249 -8.23 14.60 12.84
CA GLN A 249 -8.22 14.33 14.28
C GLN A 249 -7.94 12.84 14.49
N GLY A 250 -6.70 12.51 14.77
CA GLY A 250 -6.28 11.13 14.70
C GLY A 250 -6.38 10.60 13.27
N PRO A 251 -6.94 9.40 13.05
CA PRO A 251 -7.12 8.85 11.71
C PRO A 251 -8.34 9.43 10.97
N GLN A 252 -9.17 10.21 11.63
CA GLN A 252 -10.40 10.73 11.06
C GLN A 252 -10.16 12.07 10.37
N LEU A 253 -10.56 12.16 9.10
CA LEU A 253 -10.74 13.42 8.40
C LEU A 253 -11.91 14.17 9.05
N VAL A 254 -11.63 15.33 9.65
CA VAL A 254 -12.64 16.14 10.35
C VAL A 254 -13.01 17.39 9.59
N ASN A 255 -12.13 17.87 8.72
CA ASN A 255 -12.38 19.07 7.94
C ASN A 255 -11.51 19.09 6.67
N THR A 256 -11.96 19.83 5.67
CA THR A 256 -11.13 20.28 4.55
C THR A 256 -11.43 21.74 4.27
N ASP A 257 -10.38 22.53 4.05
CA ASP A 257 -10.49 23.94 3.72
C ASP A 257 -9.73 24.27 2.45
N LEU A 258 -10.18 25.31 1.78
CA LEU A 258 -9.55 25.84 0.58
C LEU A 258 -8.41 26.79 0.93
N PHE A 259 -7.33 26.67 0.17
CA PHE A 259 -6.15 27.51 0.26
C PHE A 259 -5.79 28.06 -1.11
N VAL A 260 -5.29 29.28 -1.15
CA VAL A 260 -4.63 29.85 -2.33
C VAL A 260 -3.18 30.12 -2.01
N SER A 261 -2.31 29.86 -2.95
CA SER A 261 -0.88 30.12 -2.86
C SER A 261 -0.40 30.87 -4.09
N THR A 262 0.60 31.73 -3.93
CA THR A 262 1.41 32.11 -5.08
C THR A 262 2.10 30.90 -5.68
N PHE A 263 2.40 30.93 -6.98
CA PHE A 263 2.98 29.76 -7.68
C PHE A 263 4.33 29.28 -7.10
N ASP A 264 5.03 30.17 -6.42
CA ASP A 264 6.33 29.94 -5.79
C ASP A 264 6.22 29.51 -4.30
N GLY A 265 5.00 29.51 -3.76
CA GLY A 265 4.74 29.18 -2.36
C GLY A 265 5.14 30.25 -1.35
N ALA A 266 5.55 31.44 -1.81
CA ALA A 266 5.97 32.53 -0.92
C ALA A 266 4.83 33.03 -0.03
N GLU A 267 3.61 33.02 -0.55
CA GLU A 267 2.42 33.40 0.21
C GLU A 267 1.36 32.29 0.08
N ILE A 268 0.91 31.76 1.22
CA ILE A 268 -0.18 30.77 1.29
C ILE A 268 -1.25 31.34 2.23
N GLN A 269 -2.47 31.40 1.73
CA GLN A 269 -3.61 31.92 2.49
C GLN A 269 -4.74 30.89 2.54
N ARG A 270 -5.29 30.65 3.73
CA ARG A 270 -6.54 29.91 3.91
C ARG A 270 -7.71 30.77 3.43
N LEU A 271 -8.53 30.26 2.54
CA LEU A 271 -9.68 30.97 1.96
C LEU A 271 -10.96 30.69 2.73
N THR A 272 -11.14 29.49 3.18
CA THR A 272 -12.33 29.08 3.94
C THR A 272 -11.93 28.60 5.33
N SER A 273 -12.87 28.64 6.24
CA SER A 273 -12.72 28.18 7.62
C SER A 273 -14.11 27.84 8.14
N THR A 274 -14.77 26.96 7.45
CA THR A 274 -16.16 26.57 7.71
C THR A 274 -16.18 25.29 8.55
N PRO A 275 -16.45 25.37 9.87
CA PRO A 275 -16.43 24.18 10.71
C PRO A 275 -17.42 23.12 10.23
N ASN A 276 -16.96 21.88 10.18
CA ASN A 276 -17.74 20.70 9.77
C ASN A 276 -18.28 20.78 8.33
N VAL A 277 -17.59 21.46 7.44
CA VAL A 277 -17.86 21.46 5.99
C VAL A 277 -16.61 21.02 5.26
N MET A 278 -16.70 19.95 4.50
CA MET A 278 -15.60 19.45 3.70
C MET A 278 -15.65 20.05 2.30
N GLU A 279 -14.84 21.05 2.06
CA GLU A 279 -14.71 21.78 0.78
C GLU A 279 -13.56 21.15 -0.01
N MET A 280 -13.85 20.70 -1.22
CA MET A 280 -12.91 19.89 -2.03
C MET A 280 -12.94 20.33 -3.51
N ASP A 281 -11.93 19.92 -4.26
CA ASP A 281 -11.77 20.11 -5.72
C ASP A 281 -11.98 21.56 -6.18
N PRO A 282 -11.22 22.53 -5.64
CA PRO A 282 -11.40 23.93 -6.02
C PRO A 282 -10.92 24.21 -7.45
N SER A 283 -11.65 25.08 -8.16
CA SER A 283 -11.27 25.55 -9.48
C SER A 283 -11.60 27.03 -9.62
N PHE A 284 -10.69 27.81 -10.23
CA PHE A 284 -10.96 29.22 -10.52
C PHE A 284 -12.08 29.36 -11.54
N VAL A 285 -12.97 30.32 -11.30
CA VAL A 285 -14.01 30.75 -12.25
C VAL A 285 -13.40 31.78 -13.19
N ASP A 286 -13.54 31.53 -14.48
CA ASP A 286 -12.93 32.29 -15.55
C ASP A 286 -13.37 33.77 -15.54
N GLY A 287 -12.40 34.68 -15.70
CA GLY A 287 -12.62 36.10 -15.73
C GLY A 287 -13.15 36.74 -14.42
N GLU A 288 -13.26 35.94 -13.37
CA GLU A 288 -13.81 36.39 -12.09
C GLU A 288 -12.89 36.04 -10.90
N ASN A 289 -12.91 36.89 -9.89
CA ASN A 289 -12.23 36.60 -8.62
C ASN A 289 -13.07 35.62 -7.77
N ARG A 290 -13.39 34.46 -8.33
CA ARG A 290 -14.19 33.42 -7.66
C ARG A 290 -13.54 32.05 -7.84
N ILE A 291 -13.81 31.19 -6.88
CA ILE A 291 -13.44 29.78 -6.89
C ILE A 291 -14.71 28.97 -6.71
N THR A 292 -14.95 28.02 -7.61
CA THR A 292 -15.96 26.96 -7.44
C THR A 292 -15.35 25.75 -6.79
N PHE A 293 -16.12 25.04 -5.97
CA PHE A 293 -15.69 23.84 -5.27
C PHE A 293 -16.91 22.93 -4.98
N HIS A 294 -16.70 21.68 -4.62
CA HIS A 294 -17.81 20.87 -4.08
C HIS A 294 -17.70 20.72 -2.57
N THR A 295 -18.84 20.53 -1.90
CA THR A 295 -18.89 20.17 -0.49
C THR A 295 -19.26 18.69 -0.38
N TYR A 296 -18.37 17.93 0.21
CA TYR A 296 -18.53 16.47 0.32
C TYR A 296 -19.71 16.10 1.23
N ASP A 297 -19.79 16.70 2.40
CA ASP A 297 -20.79 16.43 3.43
C ASP A 297 -22.19 16.94 3.05
N ARG A 298 -22.27 18.08 2.36
CA ARG A 298 -23.54 18.68 1.89
C ARG A 298 -23.90 18.31 0.47
N ARG A 299 -22.96 17.70 -0.26
CA ARG A 299 -23.12 17.28 -1.66
C ARG A 299 -23.56 18.41 -2.60
N THR A 300 -23.03 19.60 -2.34
CA THR A 300 -23.34 20.83 -3.10
C THR A 300 -22.13 21.29 -3.90
N ILE A 301 -22.38 22.14 -4.89
CA ILE A 301 -21.34 22.97 -5.50
C ILE A 301 -21.42 24.35 -4.84
N GLY A 302 -20.30 24.78 -4.27
CA GLY A 302 -20.13 26.09 -3.63
C GLY A 302 -19.31 27.04 -4.48
N GLU A 303 -19.42 28.33 -4.21
CA GLU A 303 -18.54 29.36 -4.76
C GLU A 303 -18.07 30.30 -3.65
N VAL A 304 -16.78 30.65 -3.72
CA VAL A 304 -16.18 31.63 -2.82
C VAL A 304 -15.58 32.78 -3.63
N SER A 305 -15.88 34.01 -3.22
CA SER A 305 -15.38 35.22 -3.90
C SER A 305 -14.05 35.67 -3.28
N LEU A 306 -13.08 36.00 -4.12
CA LEU A 306 -11.79 36.56 -3.72
C LEU A 306 -11.89 38.10 -3.73
N VAL A 307 -12.05 38.70 -2.57
CA VAL A 307 -12.11 40.18 -2.44
C VAL A 307 -10.76 40.68 -1.95
N SER A 308 -10.10 41.53 -2.75
CA SER A 308 -8.88 42.22 -2.33
C SER A 308 -9.25 43.32 -1.30
N LYS A 309 -8.79 43.17 -0.05
CA LYS A 309 -8.79 44.30 0.89
C LYS A 309 -7.61 45.22 0.58
N GLY A 310 -7.91 46.54 0.37
CA GLY A 310 -6.93 47.55 0.02
C GLY A 310 -5.62 47.48 0.79
N VAL A 311 -4.63 48.18 0.31
CA VAL A 311 -3.24 48.47 0.79
C VAL A 311 -2.48 47.41 1.67
N THR A 312 -3.13 46.44 2.29
CA THR A 312 -2.51 45.40 3.14
C THR A 312 -2.50 44.00 2.49
N GLY A 313 -3.02 43.84 1.28
CA GLY A 313 -2.94 42.56 0.53
C GLY A 313 -3.74 41.38 1.08
N GLN A 314 -4.45 41.51 2.20
CA GLN A 314 -5.28 40.46 2.75
C GLN A 314 -6.60 40.30 1.98
N ARG A 315 -6.85 39.11 1.45
CA ARG A 315 -8.10 38.70 0.79
C ARG A 315 -9.16 38.32 1.83
N VAL A 316 -10.39 38.77 1.64
CA VAL A 316 -11.54 38.35 2.46
C VAL A 316 -12.47 37.54 1.58
N THR A 317 -12.88 36.39 2.09
CA THR A 317 -13.81 35.51 1.42
C THR A 317 -15.23 35.75 1.89
N ALA A 318 -16.18 35.85 0.97
CA ALA A 318 -17.59 35.79 1.25
C ALA A 318 -18.16 34.65 0.40
N GLY A 319 -18.54 33.53 1.04
CA GLY A 319 -19.06 32.37 0.35
C GLY A 319 -20.50 32.59 -0.10
N ARG A 320 -20.82 32.12 -1.31
CA ARG A 320 -22.17 31.88 -1.77
C ARG A 320 -22.24 30.40 -2.19
N GLU A 321 -23.03 29.62 -1.49
CA GLU A 321 -23.27 28.23 -1.78
C GLU A 321 -24.41 28.10 -2.77
N THR A 322 -24.17 27.48 -3.91
CA THR A 322 -25.23 27.09 -4.84
C THR A 322 -25.66 25.67 -4.50
N VAL A 323 -26.82 25.50 -3.90
CA VAL A 323 -27.36 24.19 -3.59
C VAL A 323 -27.84 23.54 -4.87
N LEU A 324 -27.18 22.46 -5.28
CA LEU A 324 -27.69 21.61 -6.36
C LEU A 324 -28.93 20.84 -5.89
N PRO A 325 -29.81 20.44 -6.84
CA PRO A 325 -30.86 19.46 -6.50
C PRO A 325 -30.23 18.29 -5.79
N GLY A 326 -30.79 17.86 -4.68
CA GLY A 326 -30.26 16.77 -3.87
C GLY A 326 -30.03 15.51 -4.72
N PRO A 327 -29.01 14.69 -4.38
CA PRO A 327 -28.69 13.47 -5.13
C PRO A 327 -29.88 12.47 -5.20
N GLU A 328 -30.89 12.65 -4.36
CA GLU A 328 -32.15 11.90 -4.44
C GLU A 328 -32.95 12.17 -5.74
N GLN A 329 -32.73 13.29 -6.40
CA GLN A 329 -33.35 13.65 -7.68
C GLN A 329 -32.53 13.20 -8.89
N VAL A 330 -31.26 12.87 -8.68
CA VAL A 330 -30.34 12.38 -9.72
C VAL A 330 -29.92 10.98 -9.35
N ASN A 331 -30.32 10.01 -10.15
CA ASN A 331 -30.00 8.60 -9.94
C ASN A 331 -28.53 8.33 -10.31
N ILE A 332 -27.59 8.86 -9.50
CA ILE A 332 -26.17 8.64 -9.68
C ILE A 332 -25.87 7.18 -9.38
N LYS A 333 -25.63 6.40 -10.42
CA LYS A 333 -25.26 4.97 -10.33
C LYS A 333 -23.87 4.74 -10.86
N PRO A 334 -23.10 3.85 -10.24
CA PRO A 334 -21.85 3.39 -10.84
C PRO A 334 -22.13 2.64 -12.14
N ILE A 335 -21.31 2.87 -13.16
CA ILE A 335 -21.22 1.98 -14.31
C ILE A 335 -20.16 0.95 -13.99
N PHE A 336 -20.59 -0.28 -13.77
CA PHE A 336 -19.68 -1.37 -13.43
C PHE A 336 -19.05 -1.97 -14.68
N LEU A 337 -17.73 -1.87 -14.79
CA LEU A 337 -16.95 -2.64 -15.76
C LEU A 337 -16.63 -4.01 -15.16
N LYS A 338 -16.83 -5.08 -15.92
CA LYS A 338 -16.31 -6.38 -15.51
C LYS A 338 -14.79 -6.33 -15.55
N PRO A 339 -14.09 -6.67 -14.44
CA PRO A 339 -12.66 -6.89 -14.50
C PRO A 339 -12.36 -7.91 -15.60
N SER A 340 -11.28 -7.69 -16.35
CA SER A 340 -10.80 -8.71 -17.28
C SER A 340 -10.58 -10.01 -16.54
N THR A 341 -11.04 -11.13 -17.09
CA THR A 341 -10.79 -12.46 -16.51
C THR A 341 -9.33 -12.90 -16.63
N GLN A 342 -8.50 -12.11 -17.27
CA GLN A 342 -7.07 -12.36 -17.47
C GLN A 342 -6.23 -11.42 -16.61
N ASN A 343 -6.28 -11.57 -15.29
CA ASN A 343 -5.30 -10.93 -14.44
C ASN A 343 -3.91 -11.50 -14.72
N ILE A 344 -2.88 -10.64 -14.74
CA ILE A 344 -1.51 -11.06 -15.02
C ILE A 344 -0.99 -11.90 -13.85
N THR A 345 -1.31 -11.50 -12.64
CA THR A 345 -0.95 -12.18 -11.39
C THR A 345 -2.10 -11.97 -10.41
N GLN A 346 -2.45 -13.00 -9.66
CA GLN A 346 -3.46 -12.88 -8.59
C GLN A 346 -3.24 -13.98 -7.56
N LEU A 347 -3.13 -13.58 -6.29
CA LEU A 347 -3.05 -14.50 -5.15
C LEU A 347 -4.45 -14.80 -4.63
N ASP A 348 -4.70 -16.04 -4.21
CA ASP A 348 -5.97 -16.38 -3.55
C ASP A 348 -5.87 -16.11 -2.04
N ILE A 349 -6.12 -14.86 -1.67
CA ILE A 349 -6.10 -14.41 -0.28
C ILE A 349 -7.48 -14.58 0.34
N PRO A 350 -7.60 -15.13 1.56
CA PRO A 350 -8.85 -15.14 2.30
C PRO A 350 -9.44 -13.73 2.40
N TYR A 351 -10.72 -13.59 2.09
CA TYR A 351 -11.40 -12.30 2.16
C TYR A 351 -12.12 -12.13 3.49
N VAL A 352 -12.03 -10.92 4.04
CA VAL A 352 -12.76 -10.49 5.23
C VAL A 352 -13.37 -9.12 4.95
N HIS A 353 -14.68 -8.99 5.07
CA HIS A 353 -15.36 -7.71 5.04
C HIS A 353 -15.42 -7.13 6.46
N GLN A 354 -14.93 -5.90 6.64
CA GLN A 354 -14.72 -5.30 7.96
C GLN A 354 -15.99 -5.15 8.83
N ALA A 355 -17.17 -5.18 8.21
CA ALA A 355 -18.46 -5.07 8.91
C ALA A 355 -19.38 -6.27 8.70
N TYR A 356 -19.23 -7.05 7.62
CA TYR A 356 -20.13 -8.18 7.34
C TYR A 356 -19.54 -9.53 7.72
N ASP A 357 -18.23 -9.63 7.84
CA ASP A 357 -17.54 -10.86 8.26
C ASP A 357 -17.09 -10.82 9.72
N THR A 358 -17.56 -9.84 10.47
CA THR A 358 -17.32 -9.65 11.92
C THR A 358 -18.60 -10.00 12.71
N PRO A 359 -18.51 -10.23 14.03
CA PRO A 359 -19.72 -10.47 14.85
C PRO A 359 -20.74 -9.35 14.71
N ASP A 360 -22.03 -9.68 14.74
CA ASP A 360 -23.15 -8.75 14.53
C ASP A 360 -23.17 -7.54 15.48
N TRP A 361 -22.51 -7.62 16.63
CA TRP A 361 -22.39 -6.53 17.58
C TRP A 361 -21.33 -5.48 17.22
N PHE A 362 -20.45 -5.81 16.26
CA PHE A 362 -19.31 -4.99 15.89
C PHE A 362 -19.66 -4.06 14.72
N ASN A 363 -19.43 -2.77 14.85
CA ASN A 363 -19.76 -1.81 13.81
C ASN A 363 -18.84 -1.96 12.58
N GLY A 364 -17.54 -2.03 12.81
CA GLY A 364 -16.55 -2.24 11.76
C GLY A 364 -16.24 -1.05 10.85
N ASP A 365 -16.95 0.09 10.95
CA ASP A 365 -16.83 1.22 10.01
C ASP A 365 -15.40 1.76 9.86
N TRP A 366 -14.58 1.62 10.89
CA TRP A 366 -13.17 2.08 10.92
C TRP A 366 -12.16 0.93 10.94
N ALA A 367 -12.57 -0.27 10.65
CA ALA A 367 -11.75 -1.48 10.80
C ALA A 367 -10.96 -1.88 9.54
N CYS A 368 -10.76 -0.98 8.57
CA CYS A 368 -10.05 -1.32 7.33
C CYS A 368 -8.60 -1.78 7.59
N ALA A 369 -7.89 -1.10 8.50
CA ALA A 369 -6.49 -1.42 8.82
C ALA A 369 -6.33 -2.83 9.42
N PRO A 370 -6.98 -3.18 10.55
CA PRO A 370 -6.89 -4.53 11.08
C PRO A 370 -7.44 -5.59 10.12
N THR A 371 -8.52 -5.29 9.40
CA THR A 371 -9.13 -6.28 8.51
C THR A 371 -8.20 -6.69 7.37
N GLN A 372 -7.58 -5.72 6.67
CA GLN A 372 -6.64 -6.06 5.62
C GLN A 372 -5.37 -6.74 6.18
N ALA A 373 -4.91 -6.37 7.39
CA ALA A 373 -3.79 -7.04 8.03
C ALA A 373 -4.12 -8.49 8.37
N ILE A 374 -5.32 -8.77 8.88
CA ILE A 374 -5.77 -10.14 9.16
C ILE A 374 -5.89 -10.97 7.89
N MET A 375 -6.35 -10.40 6.77
CA MET A 375 -6.34 -11.11 5.48
C MET A 375 -4.92 -11.54 5.08
N LEU A 376 -3.93 -10.68 5.30
CA LEU A 376 -2.52 -11.00 5.04
C LEU A 376 -2.01 -12.10 5.97
N LEU A 377 -2.27 -12.02 7.28
CA LEU A 377 -1.88 -13.07 8.24
C LEU A 377 -2.57 -14.40 7.93
N ALA A 378 -3.84 -14.36 7.53
CA ALA A 378 -4.61 -15.54 7.15
C ALA A 378 -4.04 -16.24 5.91
N TYR A 379 -3.59 -15.47 4.91
CA TYR A 379 -2.93 -16.00 3.71
C TYR A 379 -1.68 -16.81 4.04
N TYR A 380 -0.88 -16.33 5.00
CA TYR A 380 0.32 -17.04 5.44
C TYR A 380 0.08 -18.05 6.57
N ASN A 381 -1.17 -18.31 6.95
CA ASN A 381 -1.56 -19.20 8.04
C ASN A 381 -0.87 -18.91 9.38
N VAL A 382 -0.62 -17.62 9.68
CA VAL A 382 0.05 -17.19 10.91
C VAL A 382 -0.87 -17.33 12.13
N LEU A 383 -2.18 -17.13 11.93
CA LEU A 383 -3.20 -17.30 12.96
C LEU A 383 -4.07 -18.51 12.63
N PRO A 384 -4.53 -19.29 13.62
CA PRO A 384 -5.47 -20.37 13.39
C PRO A 384 -6.87 -19.83 13.02
N PRO A 385 -7.69 -20.57 12.26
CA PRO A 385 -9.07 -20.19 12.02
C PRO A 385 -9.85 -20.01 13.32
N TRP A 386 -10.59 -18.91 13.41
CA TRP A 386 -11.48 -18.61 14.55
C TRP A 386 -12.87 -18.25 14.03
N PRO A 387 -13.73 -19.26 13.82
CA PRO A 387 -15.00 -19.09 13.15
C PRO A 387 -15.91 -18.05 13.82
N THR A 388 -16.46 -17.17 13.02
CA THR A 388 -17.43 -16.13 13.39
C THR A 388 -18.72 -16.37 12.62
N ARG A 389 -19.86 -16.35 13.33
CA ARG A 389 -21.18 -16.36 12.70
C ARG A 389 -21.60 -14.93 12.41
N CYS A 390 -21.95 -14.64 11.17
CA CYS A 390 -22.34 -13.33 10.69
C CYS A 390 -23.75 -13.40 10.06
N SER A 391 -24.62 -12.43 10.35
CA SER A 391 -25.99 -12.42 9.82
C SER A 391 -26.17 -11.56 8.57
N THR A 392 -25.24 -10.67 8.29
CA THR A 392 -25.27 -9.70 7.17
C THR A 392 -24.17 -9.99 6.17
N PRO A 393 -24.38 -9.89 4.83
CA PRO A 393 -25.67 -9.58 4.16
C PRO A 393 -26.67 -10.74 4.17
N THR A 394 -26.22 -11.94 4.41
CA THR A 394 -26.99 -13.17 4.64
C THR A 394 -26.25 -14.01 5.68
N LEU A 395 -26.93 -14.96 6.31
CA LEU A 395 -26.28 -15.84 7.30
C LEU A 395 -25.12 -16.61 6.67
N HIS A 396 -23.92 -16.40 7.22
CA HIS A 396 -22.69 -17.08 6.80
C HIS A 396 -21.69 -17.18 7.95
N TYR A 397 -20.55 -17.81 7.68
CA TYR A 397 -19.44 -17.94 8.63
C TYR A 397 -18.15 -17.43 7.98
N ASN A 398 -17.36 -16.67 8.75
CA ASN A 398 -16.02 -16.27 8.39
C ASN A 398 -15.02 -16.76 9.46
N ASN A 399 -13.85 -17.22 9.04
CA ASN A 399 -12.85 -17.80 9.96
C ASN A 399 -11.92 -16.75 10.59
N TRP A 400 -12.06 -15.46 10.25
CA TRP A 400 -11.07 -14.44 10.58
C TRP A 400 -11.66 -13.20 11.25
N GLY A 401 -12.97 -13.00 11.14
CA GLY A 401 -13.64 -11.79 11.62
C GLY A 401 -13.53 -11.55 13.12
N ASN A 402 -13.38 -12.61 13.91
CA ASN A 402 -13.16 -12.49 15.36
C ASN A 402 -11.83 -11.79 15.67
N TYR A 403 -10.78 -11.96 14.87
CA TYR A 403 -9.50 -11.27 15.04
C TYR A 403 -9.60 -9.76 14.77
N VAL A 404 -10.57 -9.34 13.98
CA VAL A 404 -10.84 -7.92 13.73
C VAL A 404 -11.56 -7.27 14.90
N SER A 405 -12.51 -7.97 15.51
CA SER A 405 -13.49 -7.41 16.46
C SER A 405 -13.25 -7.77 17.93
N THR A 406 -12.52 -8.84 18.18
CA THR A 406 -12.39 -9.43 19.52
C THR A 406 -10.95 -9.44 19.97
N GLN A 407 -10.73 -9.19 21.25
CA GLN A 407 -9.40 -9.29 21.85
C GLN A 407 -8.80 -10.67 21.61
N TYR A 408 -7.55 -10.71 21.21
CA TYR A 408 -6.78 -11.96 21.13
C TYR A 408 -5.35 -11.73 21.58
N GLN A 409 -4.69 -12.83 21.87
CA GLN A 409 -3.28 -12.86 22.24
C GLN A 409 -2.51 -13.60 21.17
N PHE A 410 -1.38 -13.04 20.76
CA PHE A 410 -0.42 -13.71 19.92
C PHE A 410 0.98 -13.54 20.52
N ARG A 411 1.64 -14.66 20.78
CA ARG A 411 2.85 -14.69 21.61
C ARG A 411 2.60 -13.98 22.95
N GLN A 412 3.42 -13.01 23.33
CA GLN A 412 3.26 -12.24 24.57
C GLN A 412 2.46 -10.95 24.41
N THR A 413 1.97 -10.64 23.22
CA THR A 413 1.27 -9.40 22.94
C THR A 413 -0.23 -9.63 22.90
N GLN A 414 -0.95 -8.84 23.71
CA GLN A 414 -2.40 -8.79 23.69
C GLN A 414 -2.86 -7.70 22.72
N TYR A 415 -3.72 -8.07 21.78
CA TYR A 415 -4.33 -7.16 20.81
C TYR A 415 -5.77 -6.90 21.20
N ILE A 416 -6.08 -5.64 21.49
CA ILE A 416 -7.39 -5.20 22.00
C ILE A 416 -7.90 -4.09 21.08
N GLN A 417 -8.94 -4.33 20.32
CA GLN A 417 -9.51 -3.36 19.40
C GLN A 417 -10.12 -2.16 20.11
N THR A 418 -10.59 -2.39 21.32
CA THR A 418 -11.23 -1.38 22.15
C THR A 418 -10.25 -0.60 23.03
N ALA A 419 -8.93 -0.96 23.02
CA ALA A 419 -7.98 -0.46 24.01
C ALA A 419 -7.60 0.98 23.80
N ASP A 420 -7.82 1.53 22.62
CA ASP A 420 -7.50 2.92 22.41
C ASP A 420 -8.41 3.61 21.42
N ASP A 421 -9.30 4.34 22.00
CA ASP A 421 -9.88 5.42 21.28
C ASP A 421 -9.97 6.63 22.19
N ALA A 422 -8.94 7.49 22.16
CA ALA A 422 -8.99 8.80 22.82
C ALA A 422 -10.21 9.63 22.37
N SER A 423 -10.86 9.23 21.27
CA SER A 423 -12.09 9.80 20.74
C SER A 423 -13.36 9.06 21.19
N GLY A 424 -13.28 8.00 22.00
CA GLY A 424 -14.44 7.25 22.50
C GLY A 424 -15.13 6.36 21.46
N ARG A 425 -14.43 5.97 20.38
CA ARG A 425 -14.99 5.18 19.26
C ARG A 425 -14.63 3.70 19.31
N ALA A 426 -14.21 3.22 20.43
CA ALA A 426 -13.86 1.81 20.64
C ALA A 426 -14.93 0.85 20.07
N ALA A 427 -16.22 1.23 20.15
CA ALA A 427 -17.31 0.46 19.58
C ALA A 427 -17.35 0.44 18.04
N TRP A 428 -16.61 1.33 17.36
CA TRP A 428 -16.59 1.39 15.90
C TRP A 428 -15.48 0.53 15.30
N GLY A 429 -14.62 0.03 16.15
CA GLY A 429 -13.71 -1.06 15.91
C GLY A 429 -12.47 -0.74 15.14
N GLY A 430 -11.39 -1.21 15.62
CA GLY A 430 -10.31 -1.59 14.80
C GLY A 430 -9.08 -0.68 14.80
N TYR A 431 -9.10 0.44 15.49
CA TYR A 431 -7.86 1.19 15.64
C TYR A 431 -7.06 0.83 16.89
N GLY A 432 -7.66 0.19 17.89
CA GLY A 432 -7.08 0.04 19.22
C GLY A 432 -5.65 -0.49 19.27
N TYR A 433 -5.29 -1.45 18.43
CA TYR A 433 -3.93 -1.93 18.37
C TYR A 433 -3.11 -1.41 17.17
N MET A 434 -3.77 -0.79 16.21
CA MET A 434 -3.12 -0.20 15.03
C MET A 434 -2.79 1.28 15.21
N TRP A 435 -3.48 1.95 16.13
CA TRP A 435 -3.28 3.36 16.38
C TRP A 435 -3.60 3.74 17.83
N ASN A 436 -2.71 4.49 18.50
CA ASN A 436 -2.87 4.88 19.90
C ASN A 436 -2.69 6.39 20.15
N GLY A 437 -2.91 7.22 19.15
CA GLY A 437 -2.78 8.68 19.27
C GLY A 437 -1.35 9.22 19.30
N SER A 438 -0.36 8.39 19.61
CA SER A 438 1.04 8.82 19.77
C SER A 438 1.93 8.46 18.58
N TYR A 439 1.48 7.54 17.73
CA TYR A 439 2.24 7.05 16.57
C TYR A 439 1.38 7.05 15.33
N SER A 440 2.00 7.27 14.18
CA SER A 440 1.30 7.18 12.90
C SER A 440 0.76 5.75 12.66
N PRO A 441 -0.40 5.59 12.03
CA PRO A 441 -1.01 4.27 11.77
C PRO A 441 -0.08 3.30 11.06
N HIS A 442 0.72 3.78 10.10
CA HIS A 442 1.63 2.95 9.33
C HIS A 442 2.76 2.35 10.20
N THR A 443 3.29 3.09 11.17
CA THR A 443 4.31 2.57 12.09
C THR A 443 3.74 1.44 12.95
N ARG A 444 2.57 1.65 13.53
CA ARG A 444 1.90 0.62 14.34
C ARG A 444 1.54 -0.62 13.53
N MET A 445 1.10 -0.44 12.31
CA MET A 445 0.77 -1.54 11.43
C MET A 445 2.02 -2.33 11.00
N ALA A 446 3.13 -1.65 10.73
CA ALA A 446 4.41 -2.31 10.48
C ALA A 446 4.89 -3.10 11.69
N ASP A 447 4.77 -2.55 12.93
CA ASP A 447 5.08 -3.27 14.16
C ASP A 447 4.16 -4.46 14.39
N TYR A 448 2.87 -4.33 14.07
CA TYR A 448 1.94 -5.44 14.12
C TYR A 448 2.39 -6.61 13.25
N PHE A 449 2.80 -6.34 12.00
CA PHE A 449 3.34 -7.39 11.13
C PHE A 449 4.65 -7.99 11.67
N ARG A 450 5.58 -7.15 12.18
CA ARG A 450 6.83 -7.63 12.77
C ARG A 450 6.58 -8.55 13.97
N ASN A 451 5.64 -8.18 14.83
CA ASN A 451 5.25 -9.00 15.98
C ASN A 451 4.62 -10.33 15.58
N HIS A 452 4.08 -10.44 14.36
CA HIS A 452 3.54 -11.68 13.80
C HIS A 452 4.55 -12.46 12.92
N GLY A 453 5.83 -12.09 12.97
CA GLY A 453 6.90 -12.83 12.31
C GLY A 453 7.22 -12.40 10.88
N PHE A 454 6.80 -11.20 10.48
CA PHE A 454 7.16 -10.63 9.19
C PHE A 454 8.34 -9.67 9.32
N THR A 455 9.13 -9.53 8.26
CA THR A 455 9.81 -8.27 8.03
C THR A 455 8.80 -7.28 7.44
N ALA A 456 8.82 -6.04 7.91
CA ALA A 456 7.91 -5.02 7.42
C ALA A 456 8.66 -3.69 7.24
N SER A 457 8.57 -3.12 6.05
CA SER A 457 9.09 -1.80 5.70
C SER A 457 7.96 -0.89 5.25
N GLN A 458 7.98 0.33 5.74
CA GLN A 458 7.00 1.36 5.37
C GLN A 458 7.62 2.37 4.41
N SER A 459 6.82 2.92 3.52
CA SER A 459 7.21 3.96 2.58
C SER A 459 6.06 4.91 2.30
N GLU A 460 6.38 6.18 2.08
CA GLU A 460 5.43 7.22 1.64
C GLU A 460 5.63 7.48 0.15
N SER A 461 4.57 7.90 -0.54
CA SER A 461 4.59 8.18 -1.98
C SER A 461 5.26 7.08 -2.81
N THR A 462 4.91 5.84 -2.53
CA THR A 462 5.52 4.67 -3.19
C THR A 462 5.18 4.65 -4.68
N PRO A 463 6.17 4.67 -5.59
CA PRO A 463 5.91 4.60 -7.03
C PRO A 463 5.22 3.29 -7.45
N TYR A 464 4.49 3.34 -8.57
CA TYR A 464 3.83 2.17 -9.16
C TYR A 464 4.76 0.97 -9.32
N SER A 465 5.98 1.21 -9.82
CA SER A 465 6.96 0.14 -10.08
C SER A 465 7.33 -0.65 -8.83
N VAL A 466 7.38 -0.01 -7.66
CA VAL A 466 7.66 -0.68 -6.38
C VAL A 466 6.49 -1.57 -5.99
N ALA A 467 5.27 -1.04 -6.00
CA ALA A 467 4.06 -1.82 -5.70
C ALA A 467 3.87 -2.97 -6.70
N PHE A 468 4.11 -2.70 -7.99
CA PHE A 468 4.07 -3.71 -9.05
C PHE A 468 5.09 -4.83 -8.81
N SER A 469 6.32 -4.48 -8.44
CA SER A 469 7.39 -5.45 -8.16
C SER A 469 7.02 -6.37 -6.98
N GLU A 470 6.47 -5.82 -5.90
CA GLU A 470 6.03 -6.58 -4.73
C GLU A 470 4.94 -7.59 -5.08
N VAL A 471 3.87 -7.10 -5.71
CA VAL A 471 2.72 -7.95 -6.07
C VAL A 471 3.11 -8.99 -7.12
N SER A 472 3.95 -8.62 -8.11
CA SER A 472 4.46 -9.54 -9.14
C SER A 472 5.35 -10.65 -8.54
N ALA A 473 6.06 -10.36 -7.45
CA ALA A 473 6.85 -11.34 -6.71
C ALA A 473 6.01 -12.26 -5.81
N GLY A 474 4.68 -12.10 -5.81
CA GLY A 474 3.77 -12.91 -4.99
C GLY A 474 3.67 -12.42 -3.54
N HIS A 475 4.04 -11.17 -3.27
CA HIS A 475 3.91 -10.58 -1.95
C HIS A 475 2.68 -9.68 -1.90
N PRO A 476 1.70 -9.97 -1.04
CA PRO A 476 0.60 -9.06 -0.78
C PRO A 476 1.12 -7.72 -0.25
N PHE A 477 0.58 -6.62 -0.75
CA PHE A 477 1.09 -5.29 -0.50
C PHE A 477 0.02 -4.38 0.11
N SER A 478 0.24 -3.95 1.35
CA SER A 478 -0.69 -3.10 2.07
C SER A 478 -0.58 -1.66 1.63
N MET A 479 -1.70 -1.03 1.27
CA MET A 479 -1.74 0.37 0.80
C MET A 479 -2.77 1.18 1.58
N CYS A 480 -2.37 2.36 2.02
CA CYS A 480 -3.28 3.42 2.43
C CYS A 480 -3.54 4.33 1.24
N VAL A 481 -4.77 4.37 0.78
CA VAL A 481 -5.18 5.03 -0.46
C VAL A 481 -6.38 5.94 -0.23
N LEU A 482 -6.61 6.88 -1.13
CA LEU A 482 -7.74 7.79 -1.05
C LEU A 482 -8.91 7.29 -1.92
N LEU A 483 -9.44 6.12 -1.58
CA LEU A 483 -10.71 5.62 -2.12
C LEU A 483 -11.93 6.24 -1.42
N THR A 484 -11.73 6.74 -0.20
CA THR A 484 -12.71 7.52 0.56
C THR A 484 -12.07 8.84 0.95
N SER A 485 -12.86 9.85 1.30
CA SER A 485 -12.32 11.16 1.73
C SER A 485 -11.42 11.07 2.96
N ALA A 486 -11.62 10.06 3.81
CA ALA A 486 -10.85 9.84 5.03
C ALA A 486 -9.59 8.98 4.86
N GLY A 487 -9.33 8.46 3.66
CA GLY A 487 -8.34 7.40 3.43
C GLY A 487 -8.91 6.02 3.69
N HIS A 488 -8.31 4.99 3.09
CA HIS A 488 -8.76 3.61 3.20
C HIS A 488 -7.58 2.65 3.07
N LEU A 489 -7.57 1.59 3.85
CA LEU A 489 -6.55 0.55 3.74
C LEU A 489 -7.08 -0.65 2.97
N VAL A 490 -6.34 -1.00 1.93
CA VAL A 490 -6.63 -2.10 1.03
C VAL A 490 -5.41 -3.00 0.86
N LEU A 491 -5.63 -4.26 0.52
CA LEU A 491 -4.57 -5.24 0.31
C LEU A 491 -4.44 -5.55 -1.18
N ALA A 492 -3.41 -5.03 -1.84
CA ALA A 492 -3.07 -5.37 -3.21
C ALA A 492 -2.49 -6.79 -3.27
N HIS A 493 -3.02 -7.63 -4.14
CA HIS A 493 -2.59 -9.01 -4.28
C HIS A 493 -2.61 -9.53 -5.72
N GLY A 494 -2.89 -8.66 -6.66
CA GLY A 494 -2.89 -9.01 -8.08
C GLY A 494 -2.65 -7.81 -8.98
N ILE A 495 -2.24 -8.09 -10.19
CA ILE A 495 -2.04 -7.13 -11.27
C ILE A 495 -3.19 -7.31 -12.27
N GLY A 496 -3.89 -6.24 -12.58
CA GLY A 496 -4.93 -6.24 -13.60
C GLY A 496 -4.37 -6.39 -15.02
N ALA A 497 -5.23 -6.76 -15.95
CA ALA A 497 -4.86 -6.85 -17.37
C ALA A 497 -4.61 -5.48 -18.02
N GLU A 498 -5.21 -4.43 -17.49
CA GLU A 498 -5.00 -3.06 -17.96
C GLU A 498 -3.77 -2.45 -17.26
N PRO A 499 -2.98 -1.62 -17.96
CA PRO A 499 -1.78 -1.01 -17.37
C PRO A 499 -2.15 -0.14 -16.17
N HIS A 500 -1.35 -0.25 -15.12
CA HIS A 500 -1.54 0.52 -13.89
C HIS A 500 -2.90 0.28 -13.19
N THR A 501 -3.43 -0.94 -13.30
CA THR A 501 -4.57 -1.43 -12.54
C THR A 501 -4.11 -2.54 -11.60
N PHE A 502 -4.45 -2.44 -10.33
CA PHE A 502 -4.21 -3.48 -9.34
C PHE A 502 -5.50 -4.21 -8.97
N VAL A 503 -5.35 -5.45 -8.49
CA VAL A 503 -6.42 -6.25 -7.90
C VAL A 503 -6.23 -6.26 -6.38
N PHE A 504 -7.31 -5.94 -5.67
CA PHE A 504 -7.32 -5.77 -4.23
C PHE A 504 -8.32 -6.67 -3.53
N ASN A 505 -8.03 -7.03 -2.30
CA ASN A 505 -9.05 -7.31 -1.31
C ASN A 505 -9.36 -5.99 -0.58
N ASP A 506 -10.54 -5.45 -0.83
CA ASP A 506 -11.04 -4.22 -0.22
C ASP A 506 -11.98 -4.56 0.94
N PRO A 507 -11.61 -4.23 2.19
CA PRO A 507 -12.40 -4.58 3.36
C PRO A 507 -13.82 -4.00 3.40
N TRP A 508 -14.09 -2.94 2.63
CA TRP A 508 -15.39 -2.26 2.62
C TRP A 508 -16.30 -2.64 1.45
N GLY A 509 -15.76 -3.44 0.55
CA GLY A 509 -16.45 -3.85 -0.66
C GLY A 509 -15.81 -3.30 -1.93
N ASP A 510 -16.47 -3.44 -3.07
CA ASP A 510 -16.01 -2.92 -4.36
C ASP A 510 -16.58 -1.52 -4.62
N LYS A 511 -15.73 -0.50 -4.61
CA LYS A 511 -16.15 0.88 -4.86
C LYS A 511 -16.72 1.08 -6.27
N ASN A 512 -16.30 0.30 -7.26
CA ASN A 512 -16.87 0.38 -8.61
C ASN A 512 -18.37 0.06 -8.63
N ARG A 513 -18.86 -0.67 -7.63
CA ARG A 513 -20.28 -1.04 -7.47
C ARG A 513 -21.03 -0.14 -6.50
N GLY A 514 -20.33 0.87 -5.94
CA GLY A 514 -20.83 1.67 -4.82
C GLY A 514 -20.63 0.95 -3.49
N TYR A 515 -20.01 1.61 -2.51
CA TYR A 515 -19.91 1.12 -1.15
C TYR A 515 -21.29 1.20 -0.44
N LYS A 516 -21.59 0.48 0.54
CA LYS A 516 -21.00 -0.70 1.19
C LYS A 516 -21.57 -1.95 0.53
N ASN A 517 -20.73 -2.90 0.15
CA ASN A 517 -21.21 -4.12 -0.51
C ASN A 517 -20.29 -5.32 -0.23
N TYR A 518 -20.72 -6.54 -0.54
CA TYR A 518 -19.97 -7.77 -0.29
C TYR A 518 -19.19 -8.28 -1.53
N TYR A 519 -18.61 -7.34 -2.31
CA TYR A 519 -17.89 -7.65 -3.55
C TYR A 519 -16.42 -7.21 -3.53
N GLY A 520 -15.86 -6.93 -2.33
CA GLY A 520 -14.49 -6.42 -2.20
C GLY A 520 -13.39 -7.43 -2.46
N LYS A 521 -13.71 -8.75 -2.54
CA LYS A 521 -12.75 -9.75 -2.99
C LYS A 521 -12.44 -9.54 -4.47
N ASN A 522 -11.15 -9.32 -4.78
CA ASN A 522 -10.68 -9.10 -6.15
C ASN A 522 -11.23 -7.82 -6.82
N ALA A 523 -11.49 -6.76 -6.06
CA ALA A 523 -11.84 -5.46 -6.61
C ALA A 523 -10.66 -4.88 -7.42
N SER A 524 -10.95 -4.27 -8.57
CA SER A 524 -9.93 -3.66 -9.43
C SER A 524 -9.99 -2.15 -9.31
N TYR A 525 -8.81 -1.50 -9.10
CA TYR A 525 -8.70 -0.05 -9.03
C TYR A 525 -7.53 0.44 -9.88
N ASP A 526 -7.71 1.63 -10.46
CA ASP A 526 -6.70 2.30 -11.26
C ASP A 526 -5.73 3.09 -10.37
N TRP A 527 -4.45 3.05 -10.73
CA TRP A 527 -3.40 3.83 -10.09
C TRP A 527 -3.63 5.33 -10.29
N PRO A 528 -3.19 6.22 -9.36
CA PRO A 528 -3.28 7.66 -9.53
C PRO A 528 -2.71 8.14 -10.86
N GLY A 529 -3.46 9.00 -11.57
CA GLY A 529 -3.11 9.45 -12.91
C GLY A 529 -3.56 8.54 -14.05
N TYR A 530 -4.14 7.36 -13.77
CA TYR A 530 -4.64 6.43 -14.80
C TYR A 530 -6.16 6.34 -14.80
N ASN A 531 -6.72 6.04 -15.95
CA ASN A 531 -8.15 5.88 -16.15
C ASN A 531 -8.39 4.74 -17.14
N ASN A 532 -8.57 3.53 -16.63
CA ASN A 532 -8.98 2.35 -17.40
C ASN A 532 -10.48 2.05 -17.21
N GLY A 533 -11.21 2.99 -16.58
CA GLY A 533 -12.64 2.89 -16.30
C GLY A 533 -12.97 2.31 -14.94
N PHE A 534 -11.99 1.95 -14.13
CA PHE A 534 -12.18 1.60 -12.73
C PHE A 534 -12.06 2.84 -11.85
N GLN A 535 -12.53 2.73 -10.60
CA GLN A 535 -12.29 3.77 -9.62
C GLN A 535 -10.79 3.98 -9.43
N ASN A 536 -10.39 5.24 -9.36
CA ASN A 536 -9.00 5.62 -9.15
C ASN A 536 -8.66 5.63 -7.66
N LEU A 537 -7.45 5.21 -7.30
CA LEU A 537 -6.97 5.29 -5.93
C LEU A 537 -6.80 6.72 -5.42
N THR A 538 -6.79 7.69 -6.32
CA THR A 538 -6.66 9.15 -6.14
C THR A 538 -5.32 9.55 -5.53
N GLU A 539 -4.94 8.98 -4.40
CA GLU A 539 -3.65 9.15 -3.74
C GLU A 539 -3.20 7.81 -3.16
N VAL A 540 -1.90 7.61 -3.06
CA VAL A 540 -1.25 6.51 -2.33
C VAL A 540 -0.39 7.13 -1.24
N ALA A 541 -1.00 7.33 -0.07
CA ALA A 541 -0.40 8.07 1.03
C ALA A 541 0.84 7.36 1.59
N TRP A 542 0.70 6.08 1.88
CA TRP A 542 1.79 5.23 2.36
C TRP A 542 1.49 3.75 2.11
N CYS A 543 2.55 2.96 2.12
CA CYS A 543 2.49 1.53 1.89
C CYS A 543 3.31 0.76 2.92
N ILE A 544 3.00 -0.52 3.10
CA ILE A 544 3.80 -1.45 3.87
C ILE A 544 4.08 -2.68 3.03
N ALA A 545 5.36 -2.86 2.70
CA ALA A 545 5.86 -4.09 2.13
C ALA A 545 6.16 -5.08 3.24
N THR A 546 5.64 -6.30 3.14
CA THR A 546 5.84 -7.36 4.11
C THR A 546 6.49 -8.56 3.46
N ARG A 547 7.38 -9.21 4.21
CA ARG A 547 7.92 -10.52 3.86
C ARG A 547 7.67 -11.46 5.02
N TYR A 548 6.90 -12.48 4.77
CA TYR A 548 6.85 -13.60 5.67
C TYR A 548 7.99 -14.53 5.29
N GLU A 549 9.03 -14.51 6.09
CA GLU A 549 10.03 -15.55 6.05
C GLU A 549 9.64 -16.55 7.12
N PRO A 550 8.89 -17.62 6.79
CA PRO A 550 8.75 -18.70 7.73
C PRO A 550 10.18 -19.14 8.02
N ALA A 551 10.52 -19.29 9.30
CA ALA A 551 11.78 -19.90 9.71
C ALA A 551 11.98 -21.11 8.80
N VAL A 552 12.93 -21.01 7.92
CA VAL A 552 13.24 -21.82 6.72
C VAL A 552 12.25 -22.96 6.52
N ALA A 553 11.56 -23.06 5.40
CA ALA A 553 10.49 -24.03 5.10
C ALA A 553 10.88 -25.53 5.23
N ASN A 554 11.98 -25.82 5.89
CA ASN A 554 12.54 -27.12 6.20
C ASN A 554 12.46 -27.51 7.69
N ASP A 555 11.99 -26.59 8.55
CA ASP A 555 11.94 -26.81 9.99
C ASP A 555 10.53 -27.20 10.43
N THR A 556 10.40 -28.40 11.00
CA THR A 556 9.24 -28.76 11.81
C THR A 556 9.61 -28.51 13.26
N ILE A 557 8.90 -27.62 13.93
CA ILE A 557 9.11 -27.30 15.36
C ILE A 557 7.92 -27.82 16.14
N VAL A 558 8.19 -28.56 17.21
CA VAL A 558 7.21 -28.92 18.24
C VAL A 558 7.59 -28.19 19.51
N ASP A 559 6.74 -27.26 19.92
CA ASP A 559 6.90 -26.42 21.08
C ASP A 559 6.15 -27.00 22.30
N ASP A 560 6.61 -26.71 23.49
CA ASP A 560 5.99 -27.16 24.74
C ASP A 560 4.60 -26.55 24.98
N LEU A 561 4.24 -25.48 24.24
CA LEU A 561 2.88 -24.92 24.21
C LEU A 561 1.91 -25.72 23.31
N GLN A 562 2.39 -26.66 22.49
CA GLN A 562 1.58 -27.48 21.60
C GLN A 562 1.07 -28.77 22.27
N PHE A 563 0.53 -28.65 23.47
CA PHE A 563 0.02 -29.77 24.26
C PHE A 563 -1.06 -30.56 23.48
N GLY A 564 -0.84 -31.87 23.30
CA GLY A 564 -1.73 -32.74 22.50
C GLY A 564 -1.56 -32.58 20.97
N HIS A 565 -0.70 -31.70 20.50
CA HIS A 565 -0.38 -31.49 19.09
C HIS A 565 1.11 -31.71 18.79
N GLY A 566 1.64 -32.82 19.30
CA GLY A 566 3.04 -33.17 19.15
C GLY A 566 3.85 -33.10 20.44
N PHE A 567 3.47 -32.30 21.41
CA PHE A 567 4.07 -32.23 22.72
C PHE A 567 3.23 -33.00 23.76
N SER A 568 3.88 -33.75 24.60
CA SER A 568 3.25 -34.42 25.74
C SER A 568 4.19 -34.52 26.93
N MET A 569 3.62 -34.39 28.11
CA MET A 569 4.30 -34.59 29.40
C MET A 569 3.79 -35.85 30.04
N THR A 570 4.69 -36.62 30.62
CA THR A 570 4.36 -37.82 31.35
C THR A 570 4.78 -37.70 32.79
N THR A 571 3.91 -38.18 33.66
CA THR A 571 4.14 -38.24 35.13
C THR A 571 3.96 -39.66 35.59
N ASN A 572 4.95 -40.25 36.21
CA ASN A 572 4.91 -41.65 36.59
C ASN A 572 4.30 -41.92 37.99
N THR A 573 3.95 -40.87 38.74
CA THR A 573 3.21 -40.97 40.02
C THR A 573 2.18 -39.85 40.14
N PRO A 574 1.06 -40.05 40.89
CA PRO A 574 0.06 -38.99 41.07
C PRO A 574 0.60 -37.66 41.64
N SER A 575 1.72 -37.73 42.40
CA SER A 575 2.35 -36.53 42.98
C SER A 575 3.37 -35.90 42.02
N SER A 576 3.67 -36.50 40.90
CA SER A 576 4.73 -35.97 40.00
C SER A 576 4.38 -34.70 39.27
N MET A 577 3.09 -34.34 39.14
CA MET A 577 2.70 -33.02 38.63
C MET A 577 3.21 -31.86 39.51
N SER A 578 3.42 -32.06 40.82
CA SER A 578 3.98 -31.07 41.69
C SER A 578 5.48 -30.81 41.49
N PHE A 579 6.13 -31.63 40.67
CA PHE A 579 7.55 -31.47 40.31
C PHE A 579 7.75 -30.68 39.03
N TRP A 580 6.70 -30.46 38.27
CA TRP A 580 6.71 -29.58 37.11
C TRP A 580 6.51 -28.13 37.50
N GLN A 581 7.32 -27.26 36.96
CA GLN A 581 7.22 -25.82 37.14
C GLN A 581 7.31 -25.14 35.78
N ASP A 582 6.39 -24.21 35.50
CA ASP A 582 6.39 -23.39 34.30
C ASP A 582 7.25 -22.12 34.47
N ARG A 583 7.73 -21.62 33.37
CA ARG A 583 8.51 -20.38 33.30
C ARG A 583 8.02 -19.53 32.10
N ASN A 584 7.89 -18.22 32.34
CA ASN A 584 7.55 -17.25 31.29
C ASN A 584 8.83 -16.80 30.54
N THR A 585 9.63 -17.74 30.10
CA THR A 585 10.88 -17.54 29.35
C THR A 585 11.22 -18.83 28.61
N GLY A 586 12.00 -18.76 27.52
CA GLY A 586 12.28 -19.85 26.63
C GLY A 586 11.86 -19.56 25.20
N TYR A 587 11.78 -20.57 24.35
CA TYR A 587 11.29 -20.42 22.98
C TYR A 587 9.83 -19.97 22.99
N GLN A 588 9.50 -18.94 22.23
CA GLN A 588 8.19 -18.29 22.27
C GLN A 588 7.71 -17.79 23.65
N GLY A 589 8.63 -17.66 24.63
CA GLY A 589 8.35 -17.07 25.93
C GLY A 589 7.78 -17.99 26.97
N HIS A 590 7.87 -19.32 26.79
CA HIS A 590 7.45 -20.31 27.75
C HIS A 590 8.43 -21.50 27.77
N ALA A 591 8.58 -22.15 28.90
CA ALA A 591 9.26 -23.43 29.05
C ALA A 591 8.87 -24.12 30.35
N TRP A 592 8.92 -25.44 30.39
CA TRP A 592 8.79 -26.21 31.62
C TRP A 592 10.15 -26.54 32.22
N HIS A 593 10.19 -26.77 33.52
CA HIS A 593 11.34 -27.37 34.15
C HIS A 593 10.96 -28.36 35.26
N ALA A 594 11.86 -29.29 35.48
CA ALA A 594 11.86 -30.19 36.61
C ALA A 594 13.30 -30.28 37.19
N TYR A 595 13.45 -30.88 38.35
CA TYR A 595 14.77 -31.11 38.93
C TYR A 595 15.28 -32.50 38.59
N THR A 596 16.57 -32.62 38.21
CA THR A 596 17.21 -33.88 37.91
C THR A 596 17.31 -34.78 39.14
N ARG A 597 17.25 -36.09 38.91
CA ARG A 597 17.29 -37.15 39.92
C ARG A 597 18.35 -38.18 39.59
N CYS A 598 19.04 -38.72 40.60
CA CYS A 598 20.04 -39.78 40.45
C CYS A 598 19.53 -41.19 40.82
N VAL A 599 18.27 -41.30 41.25
CA VAL A 599 17.76 -42.56 41.85
C VAL A 599 16.50 -43.03 41.11
N GLY A 600 16.51 -44.27 40.67
CA GLY A 600 15.37 -44.98 40.09
C GLY A 600 15.61 -45.40 38.61
N PRO A 601 14.96 -46.51 38.19
CA PRO A 601 15.12 -47.02 36.85
C PRO A 601 14.25 -46.25 35.81
N ALA A 602 13.34 -45.36 36.26
CA ALA A 602 12.41 -44.65 35.41
C ALA A 602 12.32 -43.16 35.81
N ASP A 603 12.09 -42.29 34.81
CA ASP A 603 11.84 -40.89 35.00
C ASP A 603 10.59 -40.64 35.86
N THR A 604 10.63 -39.62 36.70
CA THR A 604 9.44 -39.09 37.37
C THR A 604 8.73 -38.06 36.52
N CYS A 605 9.50 -37.17 35.90
CA CYS A 605 9.05 -36.18 34.95
C CYS A 605 9.74 -36.44 33.60
N SER A 606 8.96 -36.55 32.54
CA SER A 606 9.49 -36.65 31.18
C SER A 606 8.58 -35.96 30.18
N ALA A 607 9.16 -35.49 29.09
CA ALA A 607 8.44 -34.89 27.99
C ALA A 607 8.82 -35.57 26.65
N THR A 608 7.88 -35.60 25.75
CA THR A 608 8.05 -36.13 24.41
C THR A 608 7.54 -35.15 23.37
N TRP A 609 8.38 -34.89 22.36
CA TRP A 609 8.06 -34.10 21.17
C TRP A 609 7.97 -35.04 19.99
N SER A 610 6.80 -35.07 19.33
CA SER A 610 6.49 -35.93 18.20
C SER A 610 6.12 -35.07 16.99
N PRO A 611 7.03 -34.94 16.01
CA PRO A 611 6.77 -34.13 14.83
C PRO A 611 5.84 -34.84 13.84
N VAL A 612 5.16 -34.05 12.99
CA VAL A 612 4.64 -34.55 11.73
C VAL A 612 5.64 -34.20 10.63
N ILE A 613 6.44 -35.15 10.23
CA ILE A 613 7.48 -34.95 9.21
C ILE A 613 6.82 -34.81 7.83
N PRO A 614 7.07 -33.71 7.10
CA PRO A 614 6.40 -33.41 5.83
C PRO A 614 6.83 -34.29 4.68
N GLU A 615 8.09 -34.74 4.66
CA GLU A 615 8.67 -35.57 3.59
C GLU A 615 9.76 -36.49 4.13
N ASP A 616 9.98 -37.60 3.42
CA ASP A 616 11.12 -38.49 3.73
C ASP A 616 12.45 -37.75 3.58
N GLY A 617 13.38 -37.95 4.50
CA GLY A 617 14.69 -37.34 4.36
C GLY A 617 15.55 -37.35 5.63
N LYS A 618 16.69 -36.70 5.55
CA LYS A 618 17.56 -36.43 6.68
C LYS A 618 17.21 -35.09 7.29
N TYR A 619 17.12 -35.04 8.61
CA TYR A 619 16.80 -33.86 9.38
C TYR A 619 17.84 -33.68 10.50
N GLU A 620 18.34 -32.46 10.64
CA GLU A 620 19.03 -32.05 11.85
C GLU A 620 18.00 -31.84 12.95
N VAL A 621 18.15 -32.54 14.06
CA VAL A 621 17.31 -32.40 15.24
C VAL A 621 18.01 -31.49 16.23
N SER A 622 17.37 -30.39 16.61
CA SER A 622 17.90 -29.45 17.59
C SER A 622 16.88 -29.21 18.70
N VAL A 623 17.36 -29.01 19.92
CA VAL A 623 16.55 -28.66 21.09
C VAL A 623 16.83 -27.22 21.51
N TYR A 624 15.80 -26.48 21.89
CA TYR A 624 15.98 -25.16 22.50
C TYR A 624 16.31 -25.33 23.98
N VAL A 625 17.41 -24.73 24.42
CA VAL A 625 17.83 -24.76 25.81
C VAL A 625 17.59 -23.41 26.45
N PRO A 626 16.59 -23.27 27.36
CA PRO A 626 16.31 -21.99 28.01
C PRO A 626 17.41 -21.58 28.97
N SER A 627 17.64 -20.29 29.13
CA SER A 627 18.76 -19.72 29.91
C SER A 627 18.77 -20.09 31.39
N PHE A 628 17.65 -20.49 31.95
CA PHE A 628 17.56 -20.94 33.34
C PHE A 628 18.00 -22.40 33.56
N ALA A 629 18.09 -23.21 32.50
CA ALA A 629 18.44 -24.62 32.59
C ALA A 629 19.92 -24.80 32.90
N ASN A 630 20.22 -25.68 33.88
CA ASN A 630 21.60 -25.89 34.31
C ASN A 630 21.98 -27.38 34.49
N ALA A 631 21.14 -28.29 33.96
CA ALA A 631 21.43 -29.72 34.00
C ALA A 631 22.66 -30.03 33.15
N LYS A 632 23.70 -30.66 33.80
CA LYS A 632 24.96 -30.98 33.13
C LYS A 632 24.92 -32.27 32.29
N ASP A 633 23.89 -33.10 32.45
CA ASP A 633 23.69 -34.36 31.78
C ASP A 633 22.19 -34.53 31.43
N ALA A 634 21.69 -33.66 30.54
CA ALA A 634 20.33 -33.77 30.00
C ALA A 634 20.30 -34.86 28.89
N ARG A 635 19.61 -35.98 29.16
CA ARG A 635 19.63 -37.17 28.30
C ARG A 635 18.45 -37.20 27.37
N TYR A 636 18.70 -36.87 26.12
CA TYR A 636 17.70 -36.92 25.06
C TYR A 636 17.73 -38.27 24.36
N SER A 637 16.55 -38.82 24.05
CA SER A 637 16.37 -40.02 23.22
C SER A 637 15.69 -39.59 21.91
N VAL A 638 16.32 -39.83 20.78
CA VAL A 638 15.79 -39.57 19.45
C VAL A 638 15.37 -40.85 18.79
N VAL A 639 14.06 -41.00 18.54
CA VAL A 639 13.49 -42.10 17.72
C VAL A 639 13.46 -41.69 16.28
N ASN A 640 14.12 -42.41 15.40
CA ASN A 640 14.27 -42.12 13.99
C ASN A 640 14.17 -43.44 13.16
N ASN A 641 14.32 -43.37 11.83
CA ASN A 641 14.21 -44.58 10.98
C ASN A 641 15.28 -45.65 11.28
N ASP A 642 16.42 -45.23 11.81
CA ASP A 642 17.53 -46.14 12.14
C ASP A 642 17.42 -46.70 13.58
N GLY A 643 16.34 -46.32 14.29
CA GLY A 643 16.05 -46.76 15.66
C GLY A 643 16.20 -45.68 16.70
N LEU A 644 16.53 -46.06 17.92
CA LEU A 644 16.70 -45.17 19.09
C LEU A 644 18.16 -44.74 19.21
N THR A 645 18.36 -43.40 19.26
CA THR A 645 19.68 -42.81 19.50
C THR A 645 19.63 -41.99 20.80
N LEU A 646 20.62 -42.18 21.66
CA LEU A 646 20.78 -41.46 22.93
C LEU A 646 21.79 -40.32 22.74
N LYS A 647 21.47 -39.14 23.27
CA LYS A 647 22.32 -37.94 23.23
C LYS A 647 22.27 -37.19 24.55
N SER A 648 23.43 -36.87 25.12
CA SER A 648 23.53 -36.04 26.31
C SER A 648 23.99 -34.65 25.97
N ILE A 649 23.39 -33.63 26.60
CA ILE A 649 23.72 -32.21 26.47
C ILE A 649 23.97 -31.64 27.88
N ASN A 650 24.98 -30.80 28.00
CA ASN A 650 25.16 -29.91 29.15
C ASN A 650 24.35 -28.62 28.91
N GLN A 651 23.13 -28.54 29.47
CA GLN A 651 22.28 -27.38 29.35
C GLN A 651 22.88 -26.10 29.96
N SER A 652 23.79 -26.24 30.99
CA SER A 652 24.44 -25.07 31.61
C SER A 652 25.41 -24.31 30.71
N GLU A 653 25.80 -24.89 29.58
CA GLU A 653 26.68 -24.27 28.59
C GLU A 653 25.90 -23.51 27.50
N HIS A 654 24.58 -23.61 27.53
CA HIS A 654 23.70 -23.02 26.52
C HIS A 654 22.65 -22.18 27.23
N GLY A 655 22.30 -21.05 26.60
CA GLY A 655 21.27 -20.16 27.11
C GLY A 655 20.49 -19.53 25.97
N ASP A 656 19.16 -19.71 25.97
CA ASP A 656 18.24 -19.22 24.98
C ASP A 656 18.70 -19.49 23.54
N SER A 657 19.12 -20.73 23.28
CA SER A 657 19.72 -21.12 22.00
C SER A 657 19.35 -22.54 21.55
N TRP A 658 19.37 -22.76 20.23
CA TRP A 658 19.20 -24.07 19.63
C TRP A 658 20.49 -24.88 19.70
N VAL A 659 20.40 -26.11 20.18
CA VAL A 659 21.53 -27.05 20.34
C VAL A 659 21.25 -28.32 19.55
N SER A 660 22.14 -28.67 18.63
CA SER A 660 21.98 -29.84 17.76
C SER A 660 22.16 -31.16 18.51
N LEU A 661 21.21 -32.07 18.37
CA LEU A 661 21.34 -33.47 18.79
C LEU A 661 21.98 -34.32 17.69
N GLY A 662 22.01 -33.91 16.47
CA GLY A 662 22.57 -34.60 15.31
C GLY A 662 21.62 -34.64 14.12
N VAL A 663 22.07 -35.34 13.06
CA VAL A 663 21.30 -35.54 11.82
C VAL A 663 20.83 -36.98 11.73
N TYR A 664 19.51 -37.16 11.55
CA TYR A 664 18.85 -38.45 11.55
C TYR A 664 17.91 -38.62 10.34
N SER A 665 17.62 -39.85 9.96
CA SER A 665 16.67 -40.18 8.88
C SER A 665 15.26 -40.30 9.44
N PHE A 666 14.28 -39.60 8.79
CA PHE A 666 12.87 -39.71 9.12
C PHE A 666 12.03 -39.98 7.88
N SER A 667 10.95 -40.75 8.09
CA SER A 667 9.91 -40.90 7.08
C SER A 667 8.78 -39.90 7.26
N LYS A 668 8.10 -39.55 6.18
CA LYS A 668 6.90 -38.70 6.19
C LYS A 668 5.86 -39.26 7.17
N GLY A 669 5.30 -38.38 8.00
CA GLY A 669 4.29 -38.73 9.00
C GLY A 669 4.79 -38.55 10.44
N SER A 670 4.21 -39.25 11.40
CA SER A 670 4.40 -39.07 12.83
C SER A 670 5.23 -40.16 13.51
N GLY A 671 6.10 -40.86 12.77
CA GLY A 671 6.87 -42.00 13.27
C GLY A 671 8.10 -41.66 14.10
N GLY A 672 8.52 -40.40 14.18
CA GLY A 672 9.69 -39.94 14.93
C GLY A 672 9.33 -39.24 16.21
N SER A 673 10.28 -39.19 17.18
CA SER A 673 10.10 -38.40 18.40
C SER A 673 11.43 -38.04 19.06
N VAL A 674 11.40 -37.04 19.92
CA VAL A 674 12.45 -36.72 20.90
C VAL A 674 11.86 -36.86 22.30
N HIS A 675 12.57 -37.49 23.19
CA HIS A 675 12.16 -37.66 24.59
C HIS A 675 13.27 -37.14 25.51
N LEU A 676 12.89 -36.46 26.59
CA LEU A 676 13.76 -36.02 27.67
C LEU A 676 13.15 -36.41 29.01
N GLY A 677 13.92 -37.06 29.86
CA GLY A 677 13.52 -37.45 31.20
C GLY A 677 14.41 -36.84 32.29
N ASP A 678 13.93 -36.86 33.55
CA ASP A 678 14.60 -36.23 34.69
C ASP A 678 15.69 -37.09 35.34
N VAL A 679 15.93 -38.33 34.90
CA VAL A 679 17.03 -39.18 35.39
C VAL A 679 18.37 -38.70 34.81
N SER A 680 19.30 -38.33 35.68
CA SER A 680 20.60 -37.77 35.32
C SER A 680 21.69 -38.33 36.27
N THR A 681 22.96 -38.07 35.96
CA THR A 681 24.10 -38.42 36.83
C THR A 681 24.21 -37.54 38.08
N THR A 682 23.59 -36.35 38.07
CA THR A 682 23.62 -35.38 39.18
C THR A 682 22.18 -34.95 39.51
N ALA A 683 21.80 -35.11 40.78
CA ALA A 683 20.47 -34.70 41.27
C ALA A 683 20.39 -33.21 41.58
N GLY A 684 19.17 -32.65 41.55
CA GLY A 684 18.86 -31.30 42.02
C GLY A 684 19.24 -30.19 41.04
N GLN A 685 19.64 -30.51 39.81
CA GLN A 685 19.85 -29.50 38.76
C GLN A 685 18.55 -29.18 38.07
N VAL A 686 18.40 -27.94 37.54
CA VAL A 686 17.24 -27.52 36.78
C VAL A 686 17.34 -28.03 35.37
N LEU A 687 16.45 -28.96 34.99
CA LEU A 687 16.31 -29.52 33.65
C LEU A 687 15.24 -28.75 32.92
N GLY A 688 15.59 -28.09 31.79
CA GLY A 688 14.67 -27.33 30.97
C GLY A 688 14.07 -28.20 29.88
N PHE A 689 12.74 -28.05 29.66
CA PHE A 689 11.96 -28.69 28.63
C PHE A 689 11.28 -27.56 27.84
N ASP A 690 11.61 -27.49 26.55
CA ASP A 690 11.16 -26.38 25.69
C ASP A 690 10.84 -26.90 24.28
N ALA A 691 11.25 -26.26 23.25
CA ALA A 691 10.96 -26.65 21.87
C ALA A 691 11.99 -27.61 21.26
N VAL A 692 11.55 -28.47 20.36
CA VAL A 692 12.39 -29.29 19.50
C VAL A 692 12.13 -29.00 18.03
N ARG A 693 13.20 -28.87 17.25
CA ARG A 693 13.19 -28.51 15.83
C ARG A 693 13.81 -29.63 15.00
N TRP A 694 13.15 -30.00 13.91
CA TRP A 694 13.63 -30.87 12.84
C TRP A 694 13.87 -30.04 11.59
N SER A 695 15.13 -29.76 11.27
CA SER A 695 15.54 -28.99 10.08
C SER A 695 15.95 -29.95 8.97
N ARG A 696 15.24 -29.96 7.85
CA ARG A 696 15.58 -30.86 6.73
C ARG A 696 16.96 -30.53 6.17
N THR A 697 17.89 -31.48 6.17
CA THR A 697 19.19 -31.32 5.52
C THR A 697 19.03 -31.56 4.02
N LEU A 698 18.99 -30.51 3.24
CA LEU A 698 19.00 -30.63 1.78
C LEU A 698 20.37 -31.10 1.32
N ASN A 699 20.39 -32.16 0.49
CA ASN A 699 21.62 -32.55 -0.20
C ASN A 699 22.06 -31.35 -1.07
N PRO A 700 23.30 -30.83 -0.98
CA PRO A 700 23.74 -29.66 -1.75
C PRO A 700 23.47 -29.79 -3.26
N ALA A 701 23.43 -31.01 -3.79
CA ALA A 701 23.07 -31.28 -5.19
C ALA A 701 21.57 -31.08 -5.50
N LEU A 702 20.66 -31.22 -4.51
CA LEU A 702 19.23 -30.99 -4.67
C LEU A 702 18.84 -29.55 -4.35
N ALA A 703 19.57 -28.86 -3.46
CA ALA A 703 19.35 -27.44 -3.16
C ALA A 703 19.54 -26.58 -4.41
N VAL A 704 20.47 -26.98 -5.30
CA VAL A 704 20.68 -26.33 -6.61
C VAL A 704 19.51 -26.58 -7.59
N MET A 705 18.74 -27.67 -7.42
CA MET A 705 17.61 -27.99 -8.31
C MET A 705 16.27 -27.37 -7.87
N MET A 706 16.07 -27.11 -6.58
CA MET A 706 14.80 -26.56 -6.08
C MET A 706 14.78 -25.04 -5.96
N SER A 707 15.92 -24.33 -6.13
CA SER A 707 16.02 -22.89 -6.15
C SER A 707 15.84 -22.24 -7.55
N GLN A 708 15.42 -22.99 -8.56
CA GLN A 708 15.26 -22.50 -9.93
C GLN A 708 13.80 -22.39 -10.35
N GLU A 709 13.04 -21.53 -9.71
CA GLU A 709 12.15 -20.69 -10.53
C GLU A 709 13.02 -19.63 -11.17
N THR A 710 13.32 -19.80 -12.44
CA THR A 710 14.06 -18.82 -13.24
C THR A 710 13.28 -17.53 -13.26
N PRO A 711 13.83 -16.41 -12.74
CA PRO A 711 13.14 -15.13 -12.79
C PRO A 711 12.80 -14.78 -14.24
N ARG A 712 11.60 -14.26 -14.47
CA ARG A 712 11.12 -13.96 -15.82
C ARG A 712 11.69 -12.67 -16.42
N MET A 713 12.42 -11.85 -15.64
CA MET A 713 12.98 -10.57 -16.09
C MET A 713 14.35 -10.28 -15.45
N PHE A 714 15.16 -9.49 -16.17
CA PHE A 714 16.37 -8.89 -15.61
C PHE A 714 16.02 -7.69 -14.73
N ALA A 715 16.74 -7.48 -13.63
CA ALA A 715 16.61 -6.30 -12.79
C ALA A 715 17.93 -5.96 -12.08
N LEU A 716 18.19 -4.66 -11.86
CA LEU A 716 19.23 -4.16 -10.98
C LEU A 716 18.57 -3.47 -9.80
N PHE A 717 18.94 -3.81 -8.57
CA PHE A 717 18.35 -3.25 -7.35
C PHE A 717 19.20 -2.14 -6.77
N GLN A 718 18.57 -1.26 -5.96
CA GLN A 718 19.28 -0.23 -5.21
C GLN A 718 20.25 -0.88 -4.22
N ASN A 719 21.49 -0.39 -4.17
CA ASN A 719 22.46 -0.87 -3.21
C ASN A 719 22.01 -0.58 -1.76
N TYR A 720 22.35 -1.47 -0.85
CA TYR A 720 22.03 -1.30 0.56
C TYR A 720 23.22 -1.63 1.46
N PRO A 721 23.52 -0.76 2.44
CA PRO A 721 22.91 0.56 2.68
C PRO A 721 23.24 1.58 1.59
N ASN A 722 22.40 2.63 1.45
CA ASN A 722 22.64 3.81 0.63
C ASN A 722 21.98 5.03 1.30
N PRO A 723 22.71 6.05 1.81
CA PRO A 723 24.18 6.17 1.79
C PRO A 723 24.90 5.05 2.54
N PHE A 724 26.16 4.78 2.20
CA PHE A 724 26.97 3.70 2.79
C PHE A 724 28.35 4.17 3.28
N ASN A 725 28.94 3.41 4.22
CA ASN A 725 30.27 3.69 4.81
C ASN A 725 30.96 2.41 5.30
N PRO A 726 32.10 2.03 4.76
CA PRO A 726 32.53 2.16 3.36
C PRO A 726 31.99 1.00 2.51
N THR A 727 31.14 0.12 3.08
CA THR A 727 30.68 -1.13 2.46
C THR A 727 29.19 -1.07 2.10
N THR A 728 28.85 -1.62 0.94
CA THR A 728 27.47 -1.80 0.51
C THR A 728 27.29 -3.12 -0.25
N ALA A 729 26.06 -3.59 -0.37
CA ALA A 729 25.69 -4.73 -1.21
C ALA A 729 24.88 -4.25 -2.41
N ILE A 730 25.21 -4.76 -3.59
CA ILE A 730 24.51 -4.53 -4.84
C ILE A 730 23.88 -5.85 -5.26
N SER A 731 22.55 -5.88 -5.39
CA SER A 731 21.81 -7.04 -5.83
C SER A 731 21.26 -6.85 -7.24
N TYR A 732 21.20 -7.92 -8.02
CA TYR A 732 20.61 -7.93 -9.36
C TYR A 732 20.03 -9.30 -9.68
N GLN A 733 19.12 -9.33 -10.63
CA GLN A 733 18.37 -10.52 -11.03
C GLN A 733 18.59 -10.82 -12.50
N LEU A 734 18.84 -12.08 -12.82
CA LEU A 734 19.05 -12.58 -14.17
C LEU A 734 17.92 -13.54 -14.55
N SER A 735 17.21 -13.29 -15.63
CA SER A 735 16.15 -14.17 -16.15
C SER A 735 16.68 -15.41 -16.89
N SER A 736 17.96 -15.39 -17.27
CA SER A 736 18.65 -16.49 -17.95
C SER A 736 20.14 -16.46 -17.64
N VAL A 737 20.83 -17.54 -17.94
CA VAL A 737 22.31 -17.58 -17.90
C VAL A 737 22.84 -16.47 -18.81
N SER A 738 23.64 -15.56 -18.26
CA SER A 738 24.08 -14.36 -18.97
C SER A 738 25.55 -14.04 -18.73
N VAL A 739 26.21 -13.45 -19.71
CA VAL A 739 27.47 -12.77 -19.52
C VAL A 739 27.18 -11.42 -18.87
N VAL A 740 27.65 -11.25 -17.63
CA VAL A 740 27.38 -10.10 -16.79
C VAL A 740 28.63 -9.24 -16.64
N THR A 741 28.46 -7.93 -16.77
CA THR A 741 29.42 -6.93 -16.32
C THR A 741 28.74 -5.98 -15.35
N LEU A 742 29.28 -5.87 -14.14
CA LEU A 742 28.83 -4.92 -13.13
C LEU A 742 30.02 -4.03 -12.77
N GLY A 743 30.01 -2.77 -13.23
CA GLY A 743 31.04 -1.77 -12.99
C GLY A 743 30.54 -0.59 -12.15
N VAL A 744 31.42 0.04 -11.41
CA VAL A 744 31.19 1.26 -10.64
C VAL A 744 31.91 2.43 -11.30
N TYR A 745 31.24 3.57 -11.38
CA TYR A 745 31.68 4.76 -12.10
C TYR A 745 31.59 6.01 -11.21
N ASP A 746 32.54 6.92 -11.39
CA ASP A 746 32.46 8.26 -10.78
C ASP A 746 31.52 9.19 -11.57
N MET A 747 31.34 10.42 -11.09
CA MET A 747 30.48 11.43 -11.72
C MET A 747 30.92 11.86 -13.13
N LEU A 748 32.16 11.58 -13.50
CA LEU A 748 32.71 11.85 -14.83
C LEU A 748 32.60 10.63 -15.76
N GLY A 749 31.97 9.55 -15.30
CA GLY A 749 31.79 8.31 -16.07
C GLY A 749 33.06 7.43 -16.15
N ARG A 750 34.09 7.69 -15.35
CA ARG A 750 35.27 6.84 -15.28
C ARG A 750 35.01 5.64 -14.39
N GLU A 751 35.36 4.45 -14.84
CA GLU A 751 35.26 3.23 -14.05
C GLU A 751 36.23 3.26 -12.88
N VAL A 752 35.73 3.14 -11.67
CA VAL A 752 36.50 3.12 -10.43
C VAL A 752 36.58 1.74 -9.79
N ALA A 753 35.68 0.82 -10.18
CA ALA A 753 35.72 -0.60 -9.79
C ALA A 753 34.97 -1.47 -10.80
N SER A 754 35.53 -2.66 -11.10
CA SER A 754 34.81 -3.74 -11.80
C SER A 754 34.46 -4.82 -10.79
N LEU A 755 33.16 -5.02 -10.54
CA LEU A 755 32.70 -5.91 -9.48
C LEU A 755 32.36 -7.32 -9.96
N VAL A 756 31.86 -7.44 -11.19
CA VAL A 756 31.57 -8.71 -11.85
C VAL A 756 31.92 -8.63 -13.31
N HIS A 757 32.60 -9.66 -13.82
CA HIS A 757 32.84 -9.83 -15.25
C HIS A 757 32.86 -11.33 -15.59
N GLY A 758 31.81 -11.83 -16.22
CA GLY A 758 31.76 -13.25 -16.61
C GLY A 758 30.37 -13.83 -16.68
N VAL A 759 30.31 -15.14 -16.95
CA VAL A 759 29.02 -15.87 -17.02
C VAL A 759 28.45 -16.08 -15.62
N GLN A 760 27.19 -15.70 -15.45
CA GLN A 760 26.42 -15.87 -14.22
C GLN A 760 25.16 -16.70 -14.51
N ALA A 761 24.76 -17.55 -13.56
CA ALA A 761 23.54 -18.32 -13.64
C ALA A 761 22.29 -17.42 -13.51
N ALA A 762 21.17 -17.88 -14.07
CA ALA A 762 19.88 -17.24 -13.80
C ALA A 762 19.57 -17.23 -12.29
N GLY A 763 18.81 -16.23 -11.83
CA GLY A 763 18.46 -16.06 -10.42
C GLY A 763 18.95 -14.73 -9.84
N MET A 764 18.75 -14.60 -8.53
CA MET A 764 19.19 -13.44 -7.75
C MET A 764 20.68 -13.54 -7.46
N GLN A 765 21.44 -12.46 -7.71
CA GLN A 765 22.85 -12.35 -7.44
C GLN A 765 23.08 -11.16 -6.50
N THR A 766 24.08 -11.27 -5.62
CA THR A 766 24.45 -10.17 -4.72
C THR A 766 25.96 -10.06 -4.61
N VAL A 767 26.48 -8.84 -4.78
CA VAL A 767 27.90 -8.54 -4.68
C VAL A 767 28.13 -7.50 -3.60
N ARG A 768 29.04 -7.78 -2.68
CA ARG A 768 29.49 -6.79 -1.68
C ARG A 768 30.65 -5.99 -2.23
N TRP A 769 30.57 -4.68 -2.06
CA TRP A 769 31.62 -3.77 -2.45
C TRP A 769 32.09 -2.92 -1.27
N ASN A 770 33.41 -2.78 -1.14
CA ASN A 770 34.05 -1.94 -0.14
C ASN A 770 34.77 -0.80 -0.84
N ALA A 771 34.37 0.43 -0.60
CA ALA A 771 34.88 1.65 -1.19
C ALA A 771 35.87 2.40 -0.26
N VAL A 772 36.59 1.67 0.59
CA VAL A 772 37.49 2.27 1.60
C VAL A 772 38.53 3.23 0.98
N ASP A 773 38.97 3.01 -0.24
CA ASP A 773 40.01 3.84 -0.93
C ASP A 773 39.40 5.01 -1.71
N LEU A 774 38.07 5.13 -1.80
CA LEU A 774 37.43 6.19 -2.56
C LEU A 774 36.95 7.34 -1.67
N PRO A 775 36.97 8.60 -2.13
CA PRO A 775 36.47 9.74 -1.39
C PRO A 775 34.96 9.70 -1.23
N SER A 776 34.40 10.36 -0.18
CA SER A 776 32.98 10.58 -0.05
C SER A 776 32.44 11.28 -1.30
N GLY A 777 31.29 10.82 -1.81
CA GLY A 777 30.73 11.38 -3.04
C GLY A 777 29.64 10.51 -3.64
N VAL A 778 29.16 10.96 -4.81
CA VAL A 778 28.17 10.24 -5.60
C VAL A 778 28.90 9.35 -6.61
N TYR A 779 28.45 8.11 -6.69
CA TYR A 779 28.92 7.10 -7.65
C TYR A 779 27.71 6.47 -8.35
N TYR A 780 27.96 5.86 -9.50
CA TYR A 780 26.97 5.09 -10.25
C TYR A 780 27.49 3.67 -10.43
N TYR A 781 26.61 2.69 -10.35
CA TYR A 781 26.93 1.33 -10.78
C TYR A 781 26.04 0.94 -11.93
N ARG A 782 26.60 0.18 -12.88
CA ARG A 782 25.94 -0.24 -14.11
C ARG A 782 26.02 -1.74 -14.27
N LEU A 783 24.88 -2.35 -14.47
CA LEU A 783 24.75 -3.76 -14.86
C LEU A 783 24.57 -3.84 -16.38
N LEU A 784 25.39 -4.66 -17.02
CA LEU A 784 25.19 -5.12 -18.39
C LEU A 784 25.04 -6.65 -18.32
N ALA A 785 23.89 -7.19 -18.72
CA ALA A 785 23.66 -8.61 -18.80
C ALA A 785 23.27 -9.02 -20.21
N ARG A 786 24.05 -9.94 -20.81
CA ARG A 786 23.81 -10.50 -22.15
C ARG A 786 23.47 -11.97 -22.02
N PRO A 787 22.24 -12.42 -22.36
CA PRO A 787 21.90 -13.84 -22.39
C PRO A 787 22.89 -14.65 -23.24
N VAL A 788 23.24 -15.85 -22.73
CA VAL A 788 24.17 -16.75 -23.46
C VAL A 788 23.45 -17.49 -24.58
N ALA A 789 22.12 -17.67 -24.48
CA ALA A 789 21.31 -18.36 -25.48
C ALA A 789 20.15 -17.48 -25.97
N GLY A 790 19.92 -17.43 -27.28
CA GLY A 790 18.85 -16.67 -27.93
C GLY A 790 19.28 -15.28 -28.41
N GLU A 791 18.65 -14.76 -29.46
CA GLU A 791 18.78 -13.37 -29.92
C GLU A 791 17.97 -12.45 -29.00
N GLN A 792 18.53 -12.04 -27.87
CA GLN A 792 17.90 -11.08 -26.98
C GLN A 792 18.76 -9.83 -26.83
N ILE A 793 18.06 -8.67 -26.75
CA ILE A 793 18.68 -7.36 -26.51
C ILE A 793 19.36 -7.39 -25.13
N PRO A 794 20.63 -6.93 -25.01
CA PRO A 794 21.30 -6.85 -23.73
C PRO A 794 20.51 -5.98 -22.73
N PHE A 795 20.36 -6.46 -21.50
CA PHE A 795 19.84 -5.64 -20.40
C PHE A 795 20.94 -4.71 -19.90
N ILE A 796 20.62 -3.41 -19.82
CA ILE A 796 21.54 -2.38 -19.30
C ILE A 796 20.75 -1.50 -18.33
N GLU A 797 21.22 -1.43 -17.09
CA GLU A 797 20.65 -0.53 -16.08
C GLU A 797 21.75 0.09 -15.24
N SER A 798 21.55 1.36 -14.81
CA SER A 798 22.47 2.08 -13.94
C SER A 798 21.74 2.69 -12.76
N ARG A 799 22.36 2.65 -11.57
CA ARG A 799 21.80 3.26 -10.35
C ARG A 799 22.83 4.11 -9.63
N LYS A 800 22.32 5.10 -8.91
CA LYS A 800 23.11 6.04 -8.11
C LYS A 800 23.34 5.49 -6.71
N MET A 801 24.51 5.70 -6.15
CA MET A 801 24.84 5.43 -4.74
C MET A 801 25.66 6.56 -4.13
N VAL A 802 25.61 6.71 -2.82
CA VAL A 802 26.29 7.77 -2.08
C VAL A 802 27.20 7.16 -1.03
N LEU A 803 28.50 7.41 -1.16
CA LEU A 803 29.50 7.07 -0.16
C LEU A 803 29.65 8.23 0.82
N MET A 804 29.48 7.97 2.10
CA MET A 804 29.66 8.94 3.18
C MET A 804 30.65 8.36 4.18
N LYS A 805 31.88 8.91 4.21
CA LYS A 805 32.90 8.58 5.22
C LYS A 805 32.83 9.53 6.40
#